data_effc92394576150dc765728f987f3572
#
_entry.id   effc92394576150dc765728f987f3572
#
_cell.length_a   1.000
_cell.length_b   1.000
_cell.length_c   1.000
_cell.angle_alpha   90.00
_cell.angle_beta   90.00
_cell.angle_gamma   90.00
#
_symmetry.space_group_name_H-M   'P 1'
#
loop_
_entity.id
_entity.type
_entity.pdbx_description
1 polymer ?
#
loop_
_entity_poly.entity_id
_entity_poly.type
_entity_poly.pdbx_seq_one_letter_code
_entity_poly.pdbx_strand_id
1 'polypeptide(L)'
;MKGKLTAALLCAAFASSAAVIDGSYRIVVPKKRPLGVQNALEQAGKELASALKEGAGLDVEVVWSSDFKGAMRKSPVIFLGAGAAEKAGVMPADLKGFENMIVEKGGNLYLFGRDVQRFPKEKNPPWKKCVLPTVKAITRFMEKFLDVRFLGPGEVGKDIPKTTKVEVPDGCRDRHLPPIDYAPATGYSMLYGYAANAFGPGAYHSYGGHTYHKACPQEKYFKEHPEYFGLVNGRRTPVPLKNSTLCISNPKIEDLLLEELVARLDEGAAGVQLGQQDGRQWCQCAACKAYGGAAADTVGEKLWILHRRVAERVAKLRPGKIVNIISYSETATPPKTFREFPENVMIEVCHPTEARLKNWTENYKVPHGFVVYIYLWGNYPMPGLTAKRSYMRCAEMVRMFRRYGVHGIYRCGFGELFGTEGPAYYLFGRLIDEPEADVNAVVQEYCDRAYGPAAEPMREFHDTLDRRLMASDLMENPDSEFGSASPQNPLDLLAYIYTPEVAAKMDACLVRAEGLAETQKQKTRLALVRGEFDYARNLGKVAALYASYRFSPTELTFAPLADALEEREKILDAIYGGNDNPVGLPPKFPGWPEIALFGNNERRILVSNGRLRATIGSPLRWNVKMMRARGMLPGMSRESLEVPRTERVPSFGDFEGGEWAKCGWQTLNGIMSEKPMVEARFKLLAGSDCFYVAAESAMGKAPRIAGAGRDGPCGGEECFVMTVSPKDSSENYFRFMWNVDSKSRWDGRQGHITDPLDPKFGSIDSSWDGDWTVQSEFKNGLWRSMVALPYVTIGEQAPGKGVAWGFNVGRIADCAAKNSYRIFLLWNPNFESPRGITDPSSRGLIRFP
;
A
#
# COMPACT_ATOMS: atom_id res chain seq x y z
N MET A 1 69.47 -44.09 -5.47
CA MET A 1 69.21 -43.54 -6.83
C MET A 1 67.72 -43.54 -7.07
N LYS A 2 67.21 -42.40 -7.34
CA LYS A 2 65.82 -42.06 -7.38
C LYS A 2 65.25 -42.35 -8.77
N GLY A 3 64.25 -43.22 -8.89
CA GLY A 3 63.48 -43.38 -10.10
C GLY A 3 62.11 -42.70 -9.95
N LYS A 4 61.86 -41.64 -10.73
CA LYS A 4 60.56 -40.98 -10.83
C LYS A 4 59.70 -41.73 -11.82
N LEU A 5 58.60 -42.34 -11.36
CA LEU A 5 57.50 -42.78 -12.23
C LEU A 5 56.56 -41.58 -12.45
N THR A 6 56.53 -41.09 -13.64
CA THR A 6 55.56 -40.10 -14.13
C THR A 6 54.34 -40.83 -14.61
N ALA A 7 53.25 -40.79 -13.83
CA ALA A 7 51.93 -41.24 -14.28
C ALA A 7 51.28 -40.14 -15.12
N ALA A 8 51.26 -40.38 -16.42
CA ALA A 8 50.48 -39.54 -17.34
C ALA A 8 49.00 -39.93 -17.18
N LEU A 9 48.21 -39.08 -16.52
CA LEU A 9 46.73 -39.14 -16.60
C LEU A 9 46.34 -38.70 -18.02
N LEU A 10 45.94 -39.63 -18.84
CA LEU A 10 45.11 -39.34 -20.01
C LEU A 10 43.74 -38.89 -19.53
N CYS A 11 43.52 -37.56 -19.46
CA CYS A 11 42.18 -36.98 -19.51
C CYS A 11 41.64 -37.20 -20.92
N ALA A 12 40.89 -38.28 -21.12
CA ALA A 12 40.00 -38.41 -22.26
C ALA A 12 38.93 -37.32 -22.12
N ALA A 13 39.08 -36.23 -22.83
CA ALA A 13 38.00 -35.26 -23.03
C ALA A 13 36.91 -35.99 -23.81
N PHE A 14 35.93 -36.55 -23.11
CA PHE A 14 34.64 -36.85 -23.75
C PHE A 14 34.13 -35.51 -24.28
N ALA A 15 34.15 -35.35 -25.59
CA ALA A 15 33.38 -34.34 -26.27
C ALA A 15 31.92 -34.63 -25.97
N SER A 16 31.38 -34.00 -24.94
CA SER A 16 29.95 -34.05 -24.62
C SER A 16 29.22 -33.50 -25.84
N SER A 17 28.49 -34.34 -26.54
CA SER A 17 27.62 -33.92 -27.62
C SER A 17 26.51 -33.10 -27.00
N ALA A 18 26.41 -31.83 -27.35
CA ALA A 18 25.34 -30.96 -26.86
C ALA A 18 24.10 -31.07 -27.78
N ALA A 19 22.89 -31.01 -27.23
CA ALA A 19 21.70 -30.79 -28.03
C ALA A 19 21.72 -29.35 -28.54
N VAL A 20 21.83 -29.17 -29.84
CA VAL A 20 21.81 -27.86 -30.50
C VAL A 20 20.41 -27.59 -31.00
N ILE A 21 19.77 -26.55 -30.45
CA ILE A 21 18.43 -26.17 -30.86
C ILE A 21 18.52 -25.47 -32.22
N ASP A 22 17.76 -25.96 -33.18
CA ASP A 22 17.61 -25.38 -34.54
C ASP A 22 16.14 -25.26 -34.95
N GLY A 23 15.88 -24.84 -36.16
CA GLY A 23 14.52 -24.68 -36.71
C GLY A 23 13.73 -26.00 -36.89
N SER A 24 14.37 -27.18 -36.70
CA SER A 24 13.67 -28.48 -36.73
C SER A 24 12.96 -28.83 -35.44
N TYR A 25 13.31 -28.15 -34.33
CA TYR A 25 12.64 -28.33 -33.04
C TYR A 25 11.18 -27.92 -33.07
N ARG A 26 10.41 -28.53 -32.18
CA ARG A 26 9.01 -28.13 -31.88
C ARG A 26 8.85 -27.94 -30.39
N ILE A 27 8.09 -26.93 -29.97
CA ILE A 27 7.67 -26.77 -28.57
C ILE A 27 6.32 -27.47 -28.43
N VAL A 28 6.27 -28.51 -27.60
CA VAL A 28 5.04 -29.30 -27.39
C VAL A 28 4.40 -28.94 -26.06
N VAL A 29 3.19 -28.37 -26.16
CA VAL A 29 2.38 -27.92 -25.00
C VAL A 29 1.35 -29.00 -24.67
N PRO A 30 1.18 -29.40 -23.39
CA PRO A 30 0.20 -30.39 -23.01
C PRO A 30 -1.24 -29.90 -23.21
N LYS A 31 -2.05 -30.70 -23.95
CA LYS A 31 -3.50 -30.47 -24.04
C LYS A 31 -4.19 -31.28 -22.94
N LYS A 32 -4.16 -30.74 -21.70
CA LYS A 32 -4.68 -31.46 -20.54
C LYS A 32 -5.30 -30.45 -19.55
N ARG A 33 -6.45 -30.84 -18.97
CA ARG A 33 -7.02 -30.04 -17.84
C ARG A 33 -6.12 -30.13 -16.61
N PRO A 34 -6.12 -29.08 -15.74
CA PRO A 34 -7.04 -27.94 -15.72
C PRO A 34 -6.67 -26.85 -16.76
N LEU A 35 -7.69 -26.17 -17.30
CA LEU A 35 -7.54 -25.18 -18.38
C LEU A 35 -6.63 -24.00 -18.02
N GLY A 36 -6.64 -23.56 -16.77
CA GLY A 36 -5.78 -22.47 -16.31
C GLY A 36 -4.29 -22.80 -16.47
N VAL A 37 -3.88 -24.03 -16.16
CA VAL A 37 -2.52 -24.52 -16.37
C VAL A 37 -2.24 -24.66 -17.87
N GLN A 38 -3.15 -25.26 -18.63
CA GLN A 38 -2.99 -25.46 -20.07
C GLN A 38 -2.74 -24.14 -20.81
N ASN A 39 -3.58 -23.13 -20.56
CA ASN A 39 -3.48 -21.82 -21.22
C ASN A 39 -2.21 -21.06 -20.81
N ALA A 40 -1.79 -21.19 -19.54
CA ALA A 40 -0.55 -20.61 -19.08
C ALA A 40 0.68 -21.23 -19.77
N LEU A 41 0.71 -22.56 -19.91
CA LEU A 41 1.82 -23.25 -20.59
C LEU A 41 1.82 -22.96 -22.10
N GLU A 42 0.67 -22.81 -22.74
CA GLU A 42 0.59 -22.33 -24.13
C GLU A 42 1.19 -20.94 -24.29
N GLN A 43 0.78 -20.01 -23.44
CA GLN A 43 1.34 -18.66 -23.45
C GLN A 43 2.85 -18.68 -23.23
N ALA A 44 3.35 -19.43 -22.24
CA ALA A 44 4.77 -19.53 -21.96
C ALA A 44 5.56 -20.19 -23.12
N GLY A 45 4.98 -21.18 -23.78
CA GLY A 45 5.56 -21.79 -24.98
C GLY A 45 5.69 -20.82 -26.15
N LYS A 46 4.68 -19.98 -26.38
CA LYS A 46 4.72 -18.91 -27.40
C LYS A 46 5.77 -17.85 -27.09
N GLU A 47 5.91 -17.47 -25.82
CA GLU A 47 6.95 -16.51 -25.40
C GLU A 47 8.36 -17.11 -25.51
N LEU A 48 8.55 -18.42 -25.24
CA LEU A 48 9.80 -19.12 -25.49
C LEU A 48 10.14 -19.15 -27.00
N ALA A 49 9.17 -19.46 -27.86
CA ALA A 49 9.36 -19.44 -29.32
C ALA A 49 9.72 -18.04 -29.82
N SER A 50 9.08 -17.00 -29.28
CA SER A 50 9.41 -15.59 -29.59
C SER A 50 10.85 -15.25 -29.20
N ALA A 51 11.29 -15.69 -28.01
CA ALA A 51 12.66 -15.45 -27.56
C ALA A 51 13.71 -16.20 -28.41
N LEU A 52 13.43 -17.44 -28.83
CA LEU A 52 14.27 -18.20 -29.76
C LEU A 52 14.38 -17.50 -31.13
N LYS A 53 13.27 -16.94 -31.61
CA LYS A 53 13.24 -16.17 -32.86
C LYS A 53 13.99 -14.86 -32.75
N GLU A 54 13.74 -14.09 -31.70
CA GLU A 54 14.40 -12.79 -31.47
C GLU A 54 15.90 -12.97 -31.21
N GLY A 55 16.29 -13.88 -30.30
CA GLY A 55 17.68 -14.07 -29.88
C GLY A 55 18.53 -14.84 -30.89
N ALA A 56 18.04 -15.98 -31.36
CA ALA A 56 18.81 -16.92 -32.20
C ALA A 56 18.34 -17.01 -33.67
N GLY A 57 17.32 -16.28 -34.08
CA GLY A 57 16.75 -16.37 -35.41
C GLY A 57 16.01 -17.68 -35.71
N LEU A 58 15.67 -18.46 -34.70
CA LEU A 58 15.06 -19.78 -34.81
C LEU A 58 13.54 -19.71 -34.81
N ASP A 59 12.90 -20.06 -35.90
CA ASP A 59 11.43 -20.08 -36.02
C ASP A 59 10.90 -21.46 -35.58
N VAL A 60 10.69 -21.63 -34.29
CA VAL A 60 10.26 -22.88 -33.64
C VAL A 60 8.75 -22.87 -33.45
N GLU A 61 8.07 -23.90 -34.03
CA GLU A 61 6.63 -24.00 -33.97
C GLU A 61 6.15 -24.51 -32.62
N VAL A 62 5.06 -23.86 -32.09
CA VAL A 62 4.37 -24.33 -30.87
C VAL A 62 3.17 -25.16 -31.25
N VAL A 63 3.14 -26.41 -30.80
CA VAL A 63 2.10 -27.41 -31.16
C VAL A 63 1.47 -28.02 -29.91
N TRP A 64 0.16 -28.36 -30.02
CA TRP A 64 -0.48 -29.11 -28.95
C TRP A 64 -0.06 -30.59 -28.95
N SER A 65 0.03 -31.17 -27.77
CA SER A 65 0.37 -32.60 -27.63
C SER A 65 -0.63 -33.55 -28.35
N SER A 66 -1.86 -33.14 -28.56
CA SER A 66 -2.85 -33.85 -29.36
C SER A 66 -2.54 -33.86 -30.86
N ASP A 67 -1.88 -32.81 -31.34
CA ASP A 67 -1.64 -32.55 -32.76
C ASP A 67 -0.21 -32.98 -33.16
N PHE A 68 0.63 -33.31 -32.18
CA PHE A 68 1.98 -33.81 -32.36
C PHE A 68 1.96 -35.29 -32.82
N LYS A 69 1.83 -35.50 -34.17
CA LYS A 69 1.63 -36.83 -34.82
C LYS A 69 2.43 -36.95 -36.11
N GLY A 70 2.49 -38.14 -36.66
CA GLY A 70 3.09 -38.42 -37.96
C GLY A 70 4.55 -38.02 -38.07
N ALA A 71 4.89 -37.26 -39.12
CA ALA A 71 6.25 -36.79 -39.39
C ALA A 71 6.81 -35.89 -38.26
N MET A 72 5.97 -35.17 -37.58
CA MET A 72 6.41 -34.31 -36.46
C MET A 72 7.12 -35.10 -35.34
N ARG A 73 6.78 -36.38 -35.12
CA ARG A 73 7.40 -37.24 -34.11
C ARG A 73 8.88 -37.54 -34.38
N LYS A 74 9.38 -37.26 -35.58
CA LYS A 74 10.78 -37.40 -35.95
C LYS A 74 11.62 -36.16 -35.63
N SER A 75 10.96 -35.02 -35.37
CA SER A 75 11.64 -33.80 -34.97
C SER A 75 12.08 -33.86 -33.51
N PRO A 76 13.21 -33.25 -33.14
CA PRO A 76 13.55 -33.03 -31.75
C PRO A 76 12.56 -32.06 -31.09
N VAL A 77 12.36 -32.20 -29.78
CA VAL A 77 11.23 -31.55 -29.09
C VAL A 77 11.65 -30.89 -27.80
N ILE A 78 11.07 -29.70 -27.54
CA ILE A 78 11.01 -29.09 -26.21
C ILE A 78 9.64 -29.40 -25.61
N PHE A 79 9.57 -30.35 -24.70
CA PHE A 79 8.35 -30.74 -24.02
C PHE A 79 8.11 -29.84 -22.79
N LEU A 80 6.91 -29.32 -22.66
CA LEU A 80 6.50 -28.53 -21.50
C LEU A 80 5.60 -29.36 -20.58
N GLY A 81 5.86 -29.24 -19.25
CA GLY A 81 5.05 -29.85 -18.21
C GLY A 81 5.35 -31.29 -17.84
N ALA A 82 4.89 -31.72 -16.67
CA ALA A 82 5.21 -32.99 -16.01
C ALA A 82 4.84 -34.22 -16.82
N GLY A 83 3.70 -34.23 -17.53
CA GLY A 83 3.18 -35.44 -18.16
C GLY A 83 4.07 -36.02 -19.27
N ALA A 84 4.83 -35.23 -20.00
CA ALA A 84 5.82 -35.69 -20.98
C ALA A 84 7.06 -36.25 -20.28
N ALA A 85 7.51 -35.54 -19.21
CA ALA A 85 8.65 -35.95 -18.40
C ALA A 85 8.41 -37.29 -17.68
N GLU A 86 7.20 -37.53 -17.17
CA GLU A 86 6.78 -38.83 -16.58
C GLU A 86 6.86 -39.94 -17.59
N LYS A 87 6.29 -39.75 -18.76
CA LYS A 87 6.30 -40.78 -19.85
C LYS A 87 7.69 -41.08 -20.35
N ALA A 88 8.59 -40.12 -20.36
CA ALA A 88 9.99 -40.28 -20.75
C ALA A 88 10.86 -40.89 -19.63
N GLY A 89 10.32 -41.08 -18.42
CA GLY A 89 11.05 -41.56 -17.26
C GLY A 89 12.14 -40.60 -16.78
N VAL A 90 11.98 -39.30 -17.02
CA VAL A 90 12.96 -38.28 -16.59
C VAL A 90 12.53 -37.52 -15.35
N MET A 91 11.27 -37.64 -14.94
CA MET A 91 10.71 -36.95 -13.76
C MET A 91 11.04 -37.76 -12.50
N PRO A 92 11.71 -37.18 -11.48
CA PRO A 92 11.93 -37.84 -10.21
C PRO A 92 10.61 -38.06 -9.45
N ALA A 93 10.49 -39.24 -8.81
CA ALA A 93 9.30 -39.55 -7.99
C ALA A 93 9.15 -38.60 -6.80
N ASP A 94 10.26 -38.10 -6.26
CA ASP A 94 10.35 -37.21 -5.09
C ASP A 94 10.27 -35.72 -5.43
N LEU A 95 10.03 -35.34 -6.69
CA LEU A 95 9.87 -33.95 -7.09
C LEU A 95 8.68 -33.32 -6.33
N LYS A 96 8.92 -32.27 -5.56
CA LYS A 96 7.95 -31.69 -4.62
C LYS A 96 7.71 -30.21 -4.88
N GLY A 97 6.56 -29.72 -4.40
CA GLY A 97 6.25 -28.30 -4.25
C GLY A 97 6.49 -27.47 -5.51
N PHE A 98 7.31 -26.45 -5.39
CA PHE A 98 7.69 -25.53 -6.46
C PHE A 98 8.99 -25.93 -7.19
N GLU A 99 9.48 -27.14 -6.97
CA GLU A 99 10.64 -27.65 -7.71
C GLU A 99 10.35 -27.69 -9.20
N ASN A 100 11.37 -27.37 -9.98
CA ASN A 100 11.30 -27.36 -11.43
C ASN A 100 12.60 -27.95 -12.02
N MET A 101 12.50 -28.44 -13.23
CA MET A 101 13.62 -29.11 -13.88
C MET A 101 13.77 -28.76 -15.35
N ILE A 102 15.02 -28.70 -15.78
CA ILE A 102 15.44 -28.69 -17.16
C ILE A 102 16.20 -30.01 -17.40
N VAL A 103 15.72 -30.87 -18.29
CA VAL A 103 16.34 -32.15 -18.59
C VAL A 103 16.53 -32.29 -20.09
N GLU A 104 17.75 -32.66 -20.52
CA GLU A 104 18.03 -33.15 -21.84
C GLU A 104 18.05 -34.70 -21.81
N LYS A 105 17.41 -35.32 -22.80
CA LYS A 105 17.48 -36.77 -23.02
C LYS A 105 17.27 -37.13 -24.50
N GLY A 106 18.33 -37.64 -25.14
CA GLY A 106 18.28 -38.12 -26.51
C GLY A 106 17.88 -37.05 -27.53
N GLY A 107 18.43 -35.85 -27.41
CA GLY A 107 18.14 -34.71 -28.27
C GLY A 107 16.83 -33.99 -27.93
N ASN A 108 16.03 -34.49 -26.99
CA ASN A 108 14.81 -33.81 -26.53
C ASN A 108 15.02 -33.08 -25.22
N LEU A 109 14.32 -31.98 -25.07
CA LEU A 109 14.34 -31.17 -23.85
C LEU A 109 13.01 -31.32 -23.11
N TYR A 110 13.08 -31.37 -21.81
CA TYR A 110 11.93 -31.43 -20.92
C TYR A 110 12.03 -30.28 -19.90
N LEU A 111 11.09 -29.33 -19.98
CA LEU A 111 10.95 -28.21 -19.04
C LEU A 111 9.70 -28.47 -18.23
N PHE A 112 9.87 -28.77 -16.95
CA PHE A 112 8.72 -29.21 -16.16
C PHE A 112 8.82 -28.96 -14.66
N GLY A 113 7.67 -28.99 -14.02
CA GLY A 113 7.42 -29.11 -12.60
C GLY A 113 5.98 -29.58 -12.38
N ARG A 114 5.55 -29.75 -11.15
CA ARG A 114 4.18 -30.16 -10.82
C ARG A 114 3.21 -28.97 -10.83
N ASP A 115 2.75 -28.58 -12.02
CA ASP A 115 1.81 -27.46 -12.18
C ASP A 115 0.44 -27.80 -11.59
N VAL A 116 -0.13 -26.87 -10.83
CA VAL A 116 -1.45 -27.04 -10.21
C VAL A 116 -2.31 -25.77 -10.34
N GLN A 117 -3.61 -25.97 -10.51
CA GLN A 117 -4.60 -24.92 -10.39
C GLN A 117 -5.05 -24.83 -8.93
N ARG A 118 -4.97 -23.66 -8.31
CA ARG A 118 -5.30 -23.49 -6.88
C ARG A 118 -6.74 -23.75 -6.55
N PHE A 119 -7.66 -23.35 -7.45
CA PHE A 119 -9.11 -23.50 -7.28
C PHE A 119 -9.63 -24.48 -8.35
N PRO A 120 -9.71 -25.78 -8.06
CA PRO A 120 -10.07 -26.79 -9.05
C PRO A 120 -11.46 -26.62 -9.66
N LYS A 121 -12.39 -26.00 -8.94
CA LYS A 121 -13.77 -25.74 -9.40
C LYS A 121 -13.88 -24.57 -10.40
N GLU A 122 -12.88 -23.69 -10.49
CA GLU A 122 -12.88 -22.63 -11.52
C GLU A 122 -12.59 -23.23 -12.91
N LYS A 123 -13.44 -22.95 -13.86
CA LYS A 123 -13.35 -23.54 -15.21
C LYS A 123 -12.14 -23.05 -15.99
N ASN A 124 -11.81 -21.77 -15.91
CA ASN A 124 -10.71 -21.14 -16.64
C ASN A 124 -10.08 -19.99 -15.83
N PRO A 125 -9.37 -20.27 -14.74
CA PRO A 125 -8.75 -19.23 -13.94
C PRO A 125 -7.54 -18.62 -14.67
N PRO A 126 -7.23 -17.34 -14.43
CA PRO A 126 -6.01 -16.72 -14.91
C PRO A 126 -4.77 -17.41 -14.28
N TRP A 127 -3.62 -17.27 -14.93
CA TRP A 127 -2.35 -17.87 -14.47
C TRP A 127 -2.01 -17.53 -13.01
N LYS A 128 -2.40 -16.35 -12.51
CA LYS A 128 -2.20 -15.93 -11.11
C LYS A 128 -2.89 -16.85 -10.09
N LYS A 129 -3.88 -17.61 -10.50
CA LYS A 129 -4.58 -18.62 -9.69
C LYS A 129 -4.01 -20.03 -9.87
N CYS A 130 -2.85 -20.14 -10.50
CA CYS A 130 -2.11 -21.38 -10.67
C CYS A 130 -0.74 -21.29 -9.98
N VAL A 131 -0.17 -22.43 -9.69
CA VAL A 131 1.25 -22.61 -9.31
C VAL A 131 1.90 -23.34 -10.48
N LEU A 132 2.85 -22.68 -11.14
CA LEU A 132 3.37 -23.10 -12.45
C LEU A 132 4.90 -23.26 -12.42
N PRO A 133 5.45 -24.25 -11.71
CA PRO A 133 6.90 -24.49 -11.69
C PRO A 133 7.47 -24.80 -13.10
N THR A 134 6.67 -25.30 -14.04
CA THR A 134 7.08 -25.42 -15.45
C THR A 134 7.40 -24.06 -16.07
N VAL A 135 6.63 -22.99 -15.75
CA VAL A 135 6.94 -21.62 -16.22
C VAL A 135 8.27 -21.14 -15.64
N LYS A 136 8.56 -21.46 -14.37
CA LYS A 136 9.88 -21.15 -13.77
C LYS A 136 11.01 -21.91 -14.49
N ALA A 137 10.80 -23.19 -14.86
CA ALA A 137 11.76 -23.93 -15.67
C ALA A 137 12.01 -23.26 -17.04
N ILE A 138 10.95 -22.73 -17.67
CA ILE A 138 11.05 -22.03 -18.96
C ILE A 138 11.84 -20.73 -18.78
N THR A 139 11.57 -19.92 -17.77
CA THR A 139 12.32 -18.67 -17.54
C THR A 139 13.80 -18.95 -17.25
N ARG A 140 14.10 -19.97 -16.43
CA ARG A 140 15.47 -20.41 -16.16
C ARG A 140 16.17 -20.95 -17.42
N PHE A 141 15.45 -21.67 -18.26
CA PHE A 141 15.99 -22.10 -19.56
C PHE A 141 16.36 -20.90 -20.44
N MET A 142 15.50 -19.89 -20.51
CA MET A 142 15.76 -18.68 -21.26
C MET A 142 16.96 -17.89 -20.71
N GLU A 143 17.08 -17.79 -19.37
CA GLU A 143 18.21 -17.12 -18.73
C GLU A 143 19.54 -17.88 -18.94
N LYS A 144 19.50 -19.21 -18.82
CA LYS A 144 20.71 -20.05 -18.83
C LYS A 144 21.26 -20.33 -20.23
N PHE A 145 20.38 -20.55 -21.22
CA PHE A 145 20.77 -21.02 -22.56
C PHE A 145 20.54 -20.00 -23.68
N LEU A 146 19.75 -18.95 -23.41
CA LEU A 146 19.53 -17.83 -24.33
C LEU A 146 20.07 -16.51 -23.80
N ASP A 147 20.63 -16.53 -22.61
CA ASP A 147 21.14 -15.34 -21.89
C ASP A 147 20.13 -14.20 -21.76
N VAL A 148 18.83 -14.53 -21.74
CA VAL A 148 17.73 -13.57 -21.53
C VAL A 148 17.79 -13.01 -20.12
N ARG A 149 17.47 -11.73 -19.95
CA ARG A 149 17.25 -11.10 -18.64
C ARG A 149 15.88 -10.46 -18.55
N PHE A 150 15.21 -10.70 -17.44
CA PHE A 150 13.89 -10.15 -17.14
C PHE A 150 14.04 -8.95 -16.22
N LEU A 151 14.28 -7.76 -16.78
CA LEU A 151 14.52 -6.50 -16.07
C LEU A 151 13.22 -5.84 -15.61
N GLY A 152 12.10 -6.20 -16.23
CA GLY A 152 10.76 -5.70 -15.96
C GLY A 152 9.70 -6.47 -16.72
N PRO A 153 8.40 -6.15 -16.56
CA PRO A 153 7.32 -6.84 -17.24
C PRO A 153 7.25 -6.50 -18.73
N GLY A 154 6.80 -7.46 -19.54
CA GLY A 154 6.55 -7.27 -20.98
C GLY A 154 7.82 -7.21 -21.84
N GLU A 155 7.63 -6.82 -23.09
CA GLU A 155 8.70 -6.86 -24.10
C GLU A 155 9.81 -5.81 -23.83
N VAL A 156 9.43 -4.62 -23.36
CA VAL A 156 10.41 -3.59 -22.98
C VAL A 156 11.23 -4.01 -21.76
N GLY A 157 10.64 -4.81 -20.89
CA GLY A 157 11.29 -5.35 -19.69
C GLY A 157 12.21 -6.55 -19.96
N LYS A 158 12.20 -7.13 -21.16
CA LYS A 158 13.10 -8.23 -21.54
C LYS A 158 14.32 -7.71 -22.27
N ASP A 159 15.50 -8.21 -21.89
CA ASP A 159 16.72 -8.12 -22.65
C ASP A 159 17.01 -9.49 -23.27
N ILE A 160 17.04 -9.56 -24.60
CA ILE A 160 17.26 -10.78 -25.38
C ILE A 160 18.46 -10.56 -26.30
N PRO A 161 19.66 -10.96 -25.87
CA PRO A 161 20.86 -10.77 -26.68
C PRO A 161 20.83 -11.70 -27.92
N LYS A 162 21.55 -11.28 -28.95
CA LYS A 162 21.73 -12.10 -30.13
C LYS A 162 22.73 -13.22 -29.85
N THR A 163 22.35 -14.45 -30.19
CA THR A 163 23.23 -15.62 -30.12
C THR A 163 23.22 -16.38 -31.44
N THR A 164 24.35 -16.94 -31.80
CA THR A 164 24.47 -17.76 -33.00
C THR A 164 24.14 -19.25 -32.77
N LYS A 165 24.06 -19.65 -31.50
CA LYS A 165 23.85 -21.05 -31.12
C LYS A 165 23.21 -21.18 -29.77
N VAL A 166 22.23 -22.06 -29.67
CA VAL A 166 21.57 -22.41 -28.39
C VAL A 166 21.92 -23.88 -28.10
N GLU A 167 22.75 -24.11 -27.10
CA GLU A 167 23.28 -25.44 -26.76
C GLU A 167 22.89 -25.84 -25.36
N VAL A 168 22.35 -27.06 -25.22
CA VAL A 168 22.09 -27.73 -23.93
C VAL A 168 23.00 -28.93 -23.83
N PRO A 169 23.84 -29.07 -22.79
CA PRO A 169 24.72 -30.21 -22.63
C PRO A 169 23.95 -31.55 -22.63
N ASP A 170 24.52 -32.56 -23.28
CA ASP A 170 23.97 -33.91 -23.29
C ASP A 170 23.81 -34.46 -21.86
N GLY A 171 22.66 -35.06 -21.56
CA GLY A 171 22.33 -35.54 -20.23
C GLY A 171 22.12 -34.46 -19.17
N CYS A 172 21.96 -33.18 -19.54
CA CYS A 172 21.65 -32.10 -18.63
C CYS A 172 20.47 -32.48 -17.72
N ARG A 173 20.65 -32.34 -16.41
CA ARG A 173 19.63 -32.56 -15.38
C ARG A 173 19.75 -31.44 -14.34
N ASP A 174 19.08 -30.35 -14.59
CA ASP A 174 19.10 -29.15 -13.74
C ASP A 174 17.83 -29.12 -12.91
N ARG A 175 17.92 -29.54 -11.64
CA ARG A 175 16.82 -29.49 -10.65
C ARG A 175 16.97 -28.26 -9.76
N HIS A 176 15.89 -27.52 -9.58
CA HIS A 176 15.92 -26.29 -8.80
C HIS A 176 14.67 -26.10 -7.96
N LEU A 177 14.85 -25.69 -6.72
CA LEU A 177 13.84 -25.15 -5.83
C LEU A 177 14.37 -23.83 -5.26
N PRO A 178 13.70 -22.68 -5.49
CA PRO A 178 14.10 -21.43 -4.86
C PRO A 178 14.14 -21.59 -3.34
N PRO A 179 15.17 -21.11 -2.66
CA PRO A 179 15.25 -21.10 -1.20
C PRO A 179 14.10 -20.32 -0.52
N ILE A 180 13.55 -19.33 -1.22
CA ILE A 180 12.29 -18.65 -0.89
C ILE A 180 11.30 -19.04 -1.97
N ASP A 181 10.41 -19.97 -1.65
CA ASP A 181 9.49 -20.56 -2.63
C ASP A 181 8.21 -19.75 -2.81
N TYR A 182 7.97 -18.74 -1.96
CA TYR A 182 6.86 -17.82 -2.08
C TYR A 182 7.26 -16.36 -1.87
N ALA A 183 7.28 -15.61 -2.95
CA ALA A 183 7.51 -14.16 -2.95
C ALA A 183 6.74 -13.52 -4.13
N PRO A 184 5.43 -13.34 -4.02
CA PRO A 184 4.61 -12.86 -5.12
C PRO A 184 4.80 -11.37 -5.37
N ALA A 185 4.68 -10.97 -6.64
CA ALA A 185 4.36 -9.61 -7.03
C ALA A 185 3.00 -9.58 -7.74
N THR A 186 2.30 -8.47 -7.66
CA THR A 186 0.97 -8.34 -8.23
C THR A 186 1.01 -7.65 -9.60
N GLY A 187 0.21 -8.11 -10.53
CA GLY A 187 -0.19 -7.31 -11.68
C GLY A 187 0.62 -7.45 -12.98
N TYR A 188 1.76 -8.12 -13.01
CA TYR A 188 2.70 -8.11 -14.11
C TYR A 188 2.53 -9.25 -15.12
N SER A 189 3.35 -9.24 -16.20
CA SER A 189 3.39 -10.33 -17.16
C SER A 189 3.83 -11.65 -16.51
N MET A 190 3.37 -12.78 -17.04
CA MET A 190 3.59 -14.10 -16.42
C MET A 190 5.06 -14.45 -16.34
N LEU A 191 5.81 -14.31 -17.42
CA LEU A 191 7.23 -14.71 -17.43
C LEU A 191 8.06 -13.85 -16.47
N TYR A 192 7.92 -12.53 -16.51
CA TYR A 192 8.57 -11.65 -15.54
C TYR A 192 8.21 -12.04 -14.10
N GLY A 193 6.91 -12.33 -13.86
CA GLY A 193 6.46 -12.76 -12.56
C GLY A 193 7.18 -14.02 -12.06
N TYR A 194 7.39 -15.02 -12.91
CA TYR A 194 8.10 -16.26 -12.53
C TYR A 194 9.63 -16.12 -12.55
N ALA A 195 10.20 -15.21 -13.33
CA ALA A 195 11.62 -14.93 -13.31
C ALA A 195 12.03 -14.14 -12.05
N ALA A 196 11.38 -13.02 -11.78
CA ALA A 196 11.72 -12.08 -10.71
C ALA A 196 11.04 -12.38 -9.36
N ASN A 197 10.21 -13.43 -9.27
CA ASN A 197 9.43 -13.78 -8.09
C ASN A 197 9.30 -15.29 -7.95
N ALA A 198 8.71 -15.71 -6.84
CA ALA A 198 8.36 -17.11 -6.60
C ALA A 198 6.86 -17.21 -6.27
N PHE A 199 6.18 -18.18 -6.85
CA PHE A 199 4.74 -18.41 -6.69
C PHE A 199 4.45 -19.83 -6.23
N GLY A 200 5.24 -20.32 -5.29
CA GLY A 200 5.07 -21.64 -4.71
C GLY A 200 3.69 -21.86 -4.08
N PRO A 201 3.41 -23.08 -3.63
CA PRO A 201 2.11 -23.46 -3.08
C PRO A 201 1.85 -22.89 -1.67
N GLY A 202 2.39 -21.73 -1.36
CA GLY A 202 2.23 -21.07 -0.07
C GLY A 202 0.77 -21.08 0.40
N ALA A 203 0.56 -21.54 1.63
CA ALA A 203 -0.72 -21.94 2.14
C ALA A 203 -1.77 -20.83 2.19
N TYR A 204 -1.35 -19.63 2.50
CA TYR A 204 -2.28 -18.51 2.78
C TYR A 204 -2.75 -17.74 1.54
N HIS A 205 -2.24 -18.07 0.35
CA HIS A 205 -2.53 -17.30 -0.84
C HIS A 205 -3.86 -17.57 -1.48
N SER A 206 -4.53 -18.58 -0.99
CA SER A 206 -5.88 -18.89 -1.44
C SER A 206 -6.93 -18.06 -0.73
N TYR A 207 -6.65 -17.67 0.52
CA TYR A 207 -7.55 -16.92 1.38
C TYR A 207 -6.74 -16.23 2.49
N GLY A 208 -6.70 -14.93 2.52
CA GLY A 208 -5.82 -14.22 3.45
C GLY A 208 -6.28 -12.84 3.89
N GLY A 209 -5.44 -12.20 4.70
CA GLY A 209 -5.65 -10.90 5.32
C GLY A 209 -6.45 -10.95 6.61
N HIS A 210 -7.13 -9.86 6.95
CA HIS A 210 -8.01 -9.76 8.11
C HIS A 210 -9.29 -10.56 7.86
N THR A 211 -9.38 -11.78 8.40
CA THR A 211 -10.44 -12.73 8.02
C THR A 211 -11.65 -12.73 8.93
N TYR A 212 -11.58 -12.10 10.10
CA TYR A 212 -12.68 -12.06 11.06
C TYR A 212 -13.98 -11.51 10.46
N HIS A 213 -13.92 -10.40 9.73
CA HIS A 213 -15.10 -9.82 9.09
C HIS A 213 -15.68 -10.67 7.96
N LYS A 214 -14.90 -11.61 7.40
CA LYS A 214 -15.37 -12.54 6.38
C LYS A 214 -16.16 -13.68 7.02
N ALA A 215 -15.70 -14.17 8.17
CA ALA A 215 -16.38 -15.21 8.95
C ALA A 215 -17.65 -14.69 9.61
N CYS A 216 -17.62 -13.45 10.11
CA CYS A 216 -18.75 -12.81 10.76
C CYS A 216 -19.06 -11.43 10.14
N PRO A 217 -19.63 -11.40 8.91
CA PRO A 217 -20.02 -10.15 8.26
C PRO A 217 -21.08 -9.40 9.07
N GLN A 218 -20.79 -8.13 9.40
CA GLN A 218 -21.70 -7.33 10.22
C GLN A 218 -23.04 -7.06 9.53
N GLU A 219 -23.08 -6.96 8.21
CA GLU A 219 -24.29 -6.75 7.42
C GLU A 219 -25.26 -7.93 7.58
N LYS A 220 -24.71 -9.13 7.77
CA LYS A 220 -25.49 -10.36 7.93
C LYS A 220 -25.94 -10.56 9.37
N TYR A 221 -25.05 -10.32 10.34
CA TYR A 221 -25.28 -10.77 11.71
C TYR A 221 -25.59 -9.65 12.70
N PHE A 222 -25.17 -8.39 12.47
CA PHE A 222 -25.24 -7.38 13.52
C PHE A 222 -26.68 -7.08 14.00
N LYS A 223 -27.64 -7.07 13.09
CA LYS A 223 -29.03 -6.74 13.42
C LYS A 223 -29.69 -7.77 14.35
N GLU A 224 -29.40 -9.06 14.11
CA GLU A 224 -30.03 -10.18 14.84
C GLU A 224 -29.15 -10.67 15.99
N HIS A 225 -27.85 -10.53 15.87
CA HIS A 225 -26.82 -11.03 16.78
C HIS A 225 -25.81 -9.96 17.17
N PRO A 226 -26.22 -8.83 17.78
CA PRO A 226 -25.27 -7.80 18.19
C PRO A 226 -24.23 -8.31 19.20
N GLU A 227 -24.55 -9.39 19.95
CA GLU A 227 -23.66 -10.03 20.93
C GLU A 227 -22.42 -10.71 20.28
N TYR A 228 -22.42 -10.95 18.97
CA TYR A 228 -21.24 -11.44 18.24
C TYR A 228 -20.15 -10.37 18.10
N PHE A 229 -20.55 -9.10 18.20
CA PHE A 229 -19.65 -7.96 18.01
C PHE A 229 -19.17 -7.40 19.35
N GLY A 230 -18.01 -6.74 19.32
CA GLY A 230 -17.36 -6.24 20.51
C GLY A 230 -18.14 -5.17 21.26
N LEU A 231 -18.17 -5.29 22.58
CA LEU A 231 -18.64 -4.24 23.47
C LEU A 231 -17.48 -3.24 23.65
N VAL A 232 -17.63 -2.03 23.12
CA VAL A 232 -16.62 -0.97 23.21
C VAL A 232 -17.28 0.28 23.79
N ASN A 233 -16.72 0.81 24.87
CA ASN A 233 -17.26 1.96 25.60
C ASN A 233 -18.76 1.81 25.95
N GLY A 234 -19.12 0.63 26.42
CA GLY A 234 -20.50 0.31 26.83
C GLY A 234 -21.48 0.06 25.69
N ARG A 235 -21.05 0.12 24.43
CA ARG A 235 -21.93 -0.05 23.26
C ARG A 235 -21.39 -1.10 22.29
N ARG A 236 -22.31 -1.78 21.58
CA ARG A 236 -22.01 -2.61 20.42
C ARG A 236 -22.49 -1.86 19.19
N THR A 237 -21.56 -1.35 18.41
CA THR A 237 -21.84 -0.54 17.23
C THR A 237 -21.19 -1.14 15.99
N PRO A 238 -21.86 -1.04 14.81
CA PRO A 238 -21.22 -1.38 13.55
C PRO A 238 -19.99 -0.49 13.31
N VAL A 239 -18.91 -1.10 12.89
CA VAL A 239 -17.67 -0.38 12.50
C VAL A 239 -17.29 -0.80 11.07
N PRO A 240 -16.44 -0.03 10.35
CA PRO A 240 -16.02 -0.41 9.00
C PRO A 240 -15.49 -1.85 8.95
N LEU A 241 -15.82 -2.56 7.88
CA LEU A 241 -15.65 -4.02 7.72
C LEU A 241 -14.35 -4.60 8.29
N LYS A 242 -13.21 -4.06 7.89
CA LYS A 242 -11.89 -4.57 8.34
C LYS A 242 -11.62 -4.37 9.83
N ASN A 243 -12.31 -3.43 10.44
CA ASN A 243 -12.13 -3.03 11.84
C ASN A 243 -13.23 -3.59 12.73
N SER A 244 -14.10 -4.46 12.20
CA SER A 244 -15.18 -5.10 12.96
C SER A 244 -14.60 -5.93 14.09
N THR A 245 -14.75 -5.42 15.31
CA THR A 245 -14.36 -6.11 16.54
C THR A 245 -15.36 -7.21 16.86
N LEU A 246 -14.88 -8.43 17.09
CA LEU A 246 -15.70 -9.57 17.50
C LEU A 246 -15.62 -9.81 19.01
N CYS A 247 -16.68 -10.37 19.58
CA CYS A 247 -16.71 -10.83 20.95
C CYS A 247 -16.09 -12.24 21.05
N ILE A 248 -14.77 -12.31 21.16
CA ILE A 248 -13.98 -13.57 21.09
C ILE A 248 -14.32 -14.60 22.17
N SER A 249 -14.98 -14.19 23.26
CA SER A 249 -15.48 -15.10 24.29
C SER A 249 -16.85 -15.73 23.96
N ASN A 250 -17.50 -15.23 22.90
CA ASN A 250 -18.73 -15.86 22.43
C ASN A 250 -18.37 -17.13 21.64
N PRO A 251 -18.81 -18.33 22.08
CA PRO A 251 -18.42 -19.60 21.44
C PRO A 251 -18.84 -19.68 19.96
N LYS A 252 -19.91 -18.98 19.58
CA LYS A 252 -20.36 -18.95 18.18
C LYS A 252 -19.35 -18.28 17.25
N ILE A 253 -18.52 -17.37 17.76
CA ILE A 253 -17.46 -16.73 16.96
C ILE A 253 -16.38 -17.75 16.56
N GLU A 254 -15.98 -18.63 17.50
CA GLU A 254 -15.04 -19.72 17.17
C GLU A 254 -15.62 -20.65 16.09
N ASP A 255 -16.92 -20.98 16.18
CA ASP A 255 -17.60 -21.80 15.17
C ASP A 255 -17.66 -21.10 13.80
N LEU A 256 -18.03 -19.81 13.76
CA LEU A 256 -18.09 -19.05 12.50
C LEU A 256 -16.72 -18.93 11.85
N LEU A 257 -15.66 -18.72 12.63
CA LEU A 257 -14.28 -18.72 12.11
C LEU A 257 -13.93 -20.09 11.50
N LEU A 258 -14.25 -21.18 12.20
CA LEU A 258 -14.01 -22.54 11.72
C LEU A 258 -14.81 -22.86 10.45
N GLU A 259 -16.10 -22.55 10.44
CA GLU A 259 -17.01 -22.76 9.30
C GLU A 259 -16.48 -22.07 8.04
N GLU A 260 -16.06 -20.81 8.15
CA GLU A 260 -15.52 -20.04 7.03
C GLU A 260 -14.19 -20.63 6.52
N LEU A 261 -13.26 -20.96 7.41
CA LEU A 261 -11.98 -21.54 7.01
C LEU A 261 -12.17 -22.89 6.33
N VAL A 262 -13.02 -23.76 6.89
CA VAL A 262 -13.34 -25.07 6.31
C VAL A 262 -13.99 -24.93 4.94
N ALA A 263 -14.92 -23.99 4.78
CA ALA A 263 -15.57 -23.74 3.50
C ALA A 263 -14.55 -23.33 2.43
N ARG A 264 -13.57 -22.48 2.74
CA ARG A 264 -12.50 -22.11 1.82
C ARG A 264 -11.60 -23.29 1.47
N LEU A 265 -11.28 -24.14 2.43
CA LEU A 265 -10.50 -25.37 2.17
C LEU A 265 -11.26 -26.34 1.27
N ASP A 266 -12.58 -26.46 1.42
CA ASP A 266 -13.45 -27.31 0.61
C ASP A 266 -13.65 -26.77 -0.81
N GLU A 267 -13.45 -25.49 -1.02
CA GLU A 267 -13.35 -24.90 -2.37
C GLU A 267 -12.05 -25.26 -3.10
N GLY A 268 -11.08 -25.88 -2.41
CA GLY A 268 -9.82 -26.35 -2.98
C GLY A 268 -8.60 -25.55 -2.55
N ALA A 269 -8.73 -24.64 -1.57
CA ALA A 269 -7.58 -23.94 -1.01
C ALA A 269 -6.56 -24.94 -0.42
N ALA A 270 -5.27 -24.70 -0.63
CA ALA A 270 -4.19 -25.46 -0.01
C ALA A 270 -4.04 -25.10 1.46
N GLY A 271 -4.32 -23.85 1.80
CA GLY A 271 -4.32 -23.31 3.15
C GLY A 271 -5.16 -22.04 3.25
N VAL A 272 -5.37 -21.60 4.46
CA VAL A 272 -6.18 -20.42 4.81
C VAL A 272 -5.44 -19.58 5.83
N GLN A 273 -5.71 -18.28 5.81
CA GLN A 273 -5.18 -17.37 6.82
C GLN A 273 -6.22 -17.08 7.89
N LEU A 274 -5.81 -17.17 9.15
CA LEU A 274 -6.58 -16.74 10.31
C LEU A 274 -5.99 -15.44 10.84
N GLY A 275 -6.65 -14.32 10.53
CA GLY A 275 -6.19 -12.98 10.87
C GLY A 275 -7.27 -12.16 11.58
N GLN A 276 -6.89 -11.57 12.71
CA GLN A 276 -7.73 -10.65 13.46
C GLN A 276 -8.01 -9.36 12.67
N GLN A 277 -8.90 -8.53 13.19
CA GLN A 277 -9.25 -7.24 12.59
C GLN A 277 -8.06 -6.28 12.47
N ASP A 278 -8.20 -5.34 11.54
CA ASP A 278 -7.24 -4.22 11.33
C ASP A 278 -7.64 -3.00 12.18
N GLY A 279 -7.74 -3.16 13.48
CA GLY A 279 -8.14 -2.11 14.41
C GLY A 279 -7.74 -2.45 15.83
N ARG A 280 -7.56 -1.40 16.63
CA ARG A 280 -7.10 -1.52 18.02
C ARG A 280 -8.23 -1.50 19.06
N GLN A 281 -9.48 -1.53 18.61
CA GLN A 281 -10.62 -1.62 19.53
C GLN A 281 -10.97 -3.09 19.78
N TRP A 282 -11.05 -3.48 21.05
CA TRP A 282 -11.31 -4.84 21.47
C TRP A 282 -12.51 -4.91 22.40
N CYS A 283 -13.17 -6.06 22.43
CA CYS A 283 -14.34 -6.26 23.26
C CYS A 283 -14.01 -6.13 24.74
N GLN A 284 -14.75 -5.28 25.46
CA GLN A 284 -14.54 -4.94 26.87
C GLN A 284 -15.53 -5.70 27.82
N CYS A 285 -16.31 -6.65 27.31
CA CYS A 285 -17.25 -7.41 28.16
C CYS A 285 -16.50 -8.28 29.18
N ALA A 286 -17.14 -8.58 30.28
CA ALA A 286 -16.58 -9.38 31.39
C ALA A 286 -16.03 -10.74 30.93
N ALA A 287 -16.76 -11.43 30.04
CA ALA A 287 -16.33 -12.72 29.49
C ALA A 287 -15.08 -12.61 28.64
N CYS A 288 -14.94 -11.58 27.78
CA CYS A 288 -13.70 -11.33 27.02
C CYS A 288 -12.53 -10.91 27.93
N LYS A 289 -12.80 -10.17 29.01
CA LYS A 289 -11.75 -9.85 30.00
C LYS A 289 -11.22 -11.12 30.68
N ALA A 290 -12.08 -12.09 30.99
CA ALA A 290 -11.73 -13.37 31.64
C ALA A 290 -11.28 -14.46 30.66
N TYR A 291 -11.41 -14.26 29.35
CA TYR A 291 -11.12 -15.28 28.34
C TYR A 291 -9.65 -15.75 28.39
N GLY A 292 -9.44 -17.07 28.40
CA GLY A 292 -8.13 -17.70 28.51
C GLY A 292 -7.56 -17.81 29.92
N GLY A 293 -8.30 -17.33 30.96
CA GLY A 293 -7.92 -17.40 32.37
C GLY A 293 -6.85 -16.35 32.75
N ALA A 294 -6.32 -16.46 33.98
CA ALA A 294 -5.43 -15.49 34.59
C ALA A 294 -4.10 -15.30 33.80
N ALA A 295 -3.59 -16.35 33.16
CA ALA A 295 -2.37 -16.28 32.36
C ALA A 295 -2.54 -15.51 31.04
N ALA A 296 -3.77 -15.35 30.57
CA ALA A 296 -4.09 -14.58 29.36
C ALA A 296 -4.33 -13.09 29.72
N ASP A 297 -3.30 -12.42 30.19
CA ASP A 297 -3.34 -11.06 30.72
C ASP A 297 -3.46 -9.96 29.64
N THR A 298 -3.16 -10.29 28.39
CA THR A 298 -3.23 -9.36 27.26
C THR A 298 -4.25 -9.81 26.21
N VAL A 299 -4.69 -8.87 25.38
CA VAL A 299 -5.54 -9.20 24.21
C VAL A 299 -4.82 -10.14 23.27
N GLY A 300 -3.52 -9.92 23.05
CA GLY A 300 -2.69 -10.79 22.18
C GLY A 300 -2.70 -12.24 22.64
N GLU A 301 -2.51 -12.49 23.94
CA GLU A 301 -2.54 -13.83 24.52
C GLU A 301 -3.89 -14.52 24.30
N LYS A 302 -4.99 -13.78 24.48
CA LYS A 302 -6.36 -14.29 24.24
C LYS A 302 -6.59 -14.68 22.79
N LEU A 303 -6.07 -13.86 21.87
CA LEU A 303 -6.15 -14.14 20.44
C LEU A 303 -5.31 -15.38 20.06
N TRP A 304 -4.10 -15.52 20.61
CA TRP A 304 -3.28 -16.71 20.39
C TRP A 304 -3.98 -18.00 20.85
N ILE A 305 -4.65 -17.95 22.00
CA ILE A 305 -5.45 -19.11 22.51
C ILE A 305 -6.59 -19.43 21.54
N LEU A 306 -7.34 -18.43 21.10
CA LEU A 306 -8.43 -18.61 20.13
C LEU A 306 -7.91 -19.18 18.80
N HIS A 307 -6.85 -18.59 18.25
CA HIS A 307 -6.27 -19.02 16.98
C HIS A 307 -5.75 -20.47 17.05
N ARG A 308 -5.09 -20.84 18.14
CA ARG A 308 -4.65 -22.21 18.38
C ARG A 308 -5.83 -23.19 18.37
N ARG A 309 -6.90 -22.91 19.11
CA ARG A 309 -8.11 -23.77 19.17
C ARG A 309 -8.75 -23.94 17.80
N VAL A 310 -8.90 -22.85 17.04
CA VAL A 310 -9.44 -22.91 15.67
C VAL A 310 -8.53 -23.76 14.78
N ALA A 311 -7.21 -23.58 14.84
CA ALA A 311 -6.25 -24.36 14.05
C ALA A 311 -6.29 -25.85 14.38
N GLU A 312 -6.38 -26.21 15.66
CA GLU A 312 -6.56 -27.61 16.13
C GLU A 312 -7.83 -28.25 15.57
N ARG A 313 -8.92 -27.50 15.52
CA ARG A 313 -10.21 -27.97 14.96
C ARG A 313 -10.10 -28.13 13.42
N VAL A 314 -9.42 -27.20 12.74
CA VAL A 314 -9.16 -27.33 11.29
C VAL A 314 -8.31 -28.56 11.00
N ALA A 315 -7.24 -28.84 11.76
CA ALA A 315 -6.40 -30.02 11.59
C ALA A 315 -7.20 -31.33 11.66
N LYS A 316 -8.15 -31.40 12.61
CA LYS A 316 -9.03 -32.58 12.77
C LYS A 316 -10.00 -32.75 11.59
N LEU A 317 -10.58 -31.65 11.09
CA LEU A 317 -11.58 -31.69 10.01
C LEU A 317 -10.98 -31.78 8.62
N ARG A 318 -9.78 -31.22 8.42
CA ARG A 318 -9.10 -31.15 7.14
C ARG A 318 -7.59 -31.45 7.31
N PRO A 319 -7.23 -32.70 7.56
CA PRO A 319 -5.82 -33.10 7.74
C PRO A 319 -4.95 -32.68 6.55
N GLY A 320 -3.72 -32.25 6.82
CA GLY A 320 -2.75 -31.82 5.82
C GLY A 320 -3.04 -30.44 5.20
N LYS A 321 -4.06 -29.72 5.65
CA LYS A 321 -4.34 -28.34 5.26
C LYS A 321 -3.70 -27.35 6.24
N ILE A 322 -3.20 -26.25 5.76
CA ILE A 322 -2.41 -25.27 6.53
C ILE A 322 -3.28 -24.11 6.98
N VAL A 323 -3.09 -23.69 8.24
CA VAL A 323 -3.64 -22.46 8.81
C VAL A 323 -2.47 -21.51 9.03
N ASN A 324 -2.43 -20.41 8.25
CA ASN A 324 -1.49 -19.33 8.44
C ASN A 324 -2.06 -18.31 9.43
N ILE A 325 -1.37 -18.09 10.54
CA ILE A 325 -1.78 -17.12 11.56
C ILE A 325 -0.91 -15.88 11.48
N ILE A 326 -1.54 -14.68 11.47
CA ILE A 326 -0.79 -13.43 11.42
C ILE A 326 -0.27 -13.03 12.81
N SER A 327 1.02 -12.77 12.89
CA SER A 327 1.68 -12.10 14.02
C SER A 327 1.72 -10.60 13.75
N TYR A 328 0.67 -9.88 14.18
CA TYR A 328 0.42 -8.48 13.85
C TYR A 328 -0.29 -7.75 14.98
N SER A 329 0.06 -6.49 15.23
CA SER A 329 -0.54 -5.66 16.28
C SER A 329 -0.48 -6.39 17.65
N GLU A 330 -1.60 -6.75 18.25
CA GLU A 330 -1.62 -7.42 19.56
C GLU A 330 -0.96 -8.81 19.55
N THR A 331 -1.00 -9.53 18.44
CA THR A 331 -0.30 -10.82 18.28
C THR A 331 1.14 -10.67 17.78
N ALA A 332 1.68 -9.44 17.68
CA ALA A 332 3.09 -9.22 17.34
C ALA A 332 4.03 -9.84 18.39
N THR A 333 3.62 -9.87 19.65
CA THR A 333 4.30 -10.63 20.71
C THR A 333 3.82 -12.09 20.67
N PRO A 334 4.75 -13.06 20.60
CA PRO A 334 4.40 -14.48 20.68
C PRO A 334 3.69 -14.86 21.97
N PRO A 335 2.93 -15.98 21.99
CA PRO A 335 2.17 -16.38 23.18
C PRO A 335 3.08 -16.76 24.37
N LYS A 336 2.63 -16.43 25.59
CA LYS A 336 3.28 -16.83 26.84
C LYS A 336 2.80 -18.19 27.35
N THR A 337 1.53 -18.53 27.07
CA THR A 337 0.87 -19.70 27.63
C THR A 337 1.23 -21.01 26.94
N PHE A 338 1.84 -20.96 25.78
CA PHE A 338 2.31 -22.16 25.07
C PHE A 338 3.49 -21.84 24.15
N ARG A 339 4.26 -22.87 23.76
CA ARG A 339 5.45 -22.78 22.90
C ARG A 339 5.32 -23.65 21.63
N GLU A 340 4.41 -24.61 21.62
CA GLU A 340 4.18 -25.50 20.50
C GLU A 340 2.84 -25.19 19.84
N PHE A 341 2.88 -25.02 18.52
CA PHE A 341 1.70 -24.82 17.69
C PHE A 341 1.20 -26.15 17.11
N PRO A 342 -0.12 -26.23 16.78
CA PRO A 342 -0.68 -27.37 16.08
C PRO A 342 0.07 -27.71 14.79
N GLU A 343 0.01 -28.99 14.39
CA GLU A 343 0.76 -29.52 13.24
C GLU A 343 0.52 -28.81 11.90
N ASN A 344 -0.62 -28.14 11.78
CA ASN A 344 -1.06 -27.45 10.57
C ASN A 344 -0.75 -25.94 10.57
N VAL A 345 -0.01 -25.43 11.55
CA VAL A 345 0.19 -23.98 11.70
C VAL A 345 1.47 -23.49 11.02
N MET A 346 1.32 -22.39 10.29
CA MET A 346 2.36 -21.49 9.79
C MET A 346 2.16 -20.11 10.39
N ILE A 347 3.22 -19.36 10.67
CA ILE A 347 3.12 -17.99 11.20
C ILE A 347 3.58 -16.98 10.15
N GLU A 348 2.78 -15.96 9.89
CA GLU A 348 3.14 -14.79 9.10
C GLU A 348 3.58 -13.66 10.04
N VAL A 349 4.88 -13.38 10.06
CA VAL A 349 5.46 -12.33 10.91
C VAL A 349 5.39 -11.00 10.16
N CYS A 350 4.52 -10.10 10.63
CA CYS A 350 4.47 -8.72 10.15
C CYS A 350 5.57 -7.89 10.82
N HIS A 351 6.19 -6.98 10.06
CA HIS A 351 7.35 -6.19 10.52
C HIS A 351 8.48 -7.07 11.10
N PRO A 352 9.06 -7.97 10.30
CA PRO A 352 10.07 -8.90 10.77
C PRO A 352 11.38 -8.18 11.06
N THR A 353 11.71 -8.00 12.34
CA THR A 353 13.05 -7.63 12.79
C THR A 353 13.88 -8.87 13.11
N GLU A 354 15.21 -8.75 13.14
CA GLU A 354 16.07 -9.87 13.50
C GLU A 354 15.74 -10.41 14.90
N ALA A 355 15.51 -9.53 15.86
CA ALA A 355 15.12 -9.90 17.22
C ALA A 355 13.80 -10.69 17.28
N ARG A 356 12.79 -10.27 16.49
CA ARG A 356 11.51 -11.00 16.40
C ARG A 356 11.67 -12.38 15.78
N LEU A 357 12.38 -12.47 14.65
CA LEU A 357 12.61 -13.74 13.99
C LEU A 357 13.41 -14.70 14.88
N LYS A 358 14.46 -14.20 15.52
CA LYS A 358 15.24 -14.95 16.49
C LYS A 358 14.37 -15.50 17.63
N ASN A 359 13.54 -14.64 18.24
CA ASN A 359 12.62 -15.06 19.30
C ASN A 359 11.68 -16.17 18.84
N TRP A 360 11.08 -16.01 17.64
CA TRP A 360 10.18 -17.01 17.08
C TRP A 360 10.88 -18.36 16.83
N THR A 361 12.05 -18.34 16.20
CA THR A 361 12.74 -19.56 15.76
C THR A 361 13.44 -20.30 16.89
N GLU A 362 13.91 -19.62 17.92
CA GLU A 362 14.61 -20.24 19.05
C GLU A 362 13.66 -20.72 20.15
N ASN A 363 12.49 -20.08 20.32
CA ASN A 363 11.63 -20.32 21.47
C ASN A 363 10.29 -20.98 21.15
N TYR A 364 9.94 -21.15 19.85
CA TYR A 364 8.64 -21.68 19.45
C TYR A 364 8.78 -22.77 18.39
N LYS A 365 7.96 -23.82 18.55
CA LYS A 365 7.84 -24.86 17.54
C LYS A 365 6.64 -24.58 16.65
N VAL A 366 6.91 -24.17 15.42
CA VAL A 366 5.91 -23.87 14.39
C VAL A 366 6.12 -24.87 13.24
N PRO A 367 5.26 -25.89 13.07
CA PRO A 367 5.52 -27.01 12.18
C PRO A 367 5.69 -26.65 10.69
N HIS A 368 4.94 -25.65 10.20
CA HIS A 368 5.06 -25.16 8.82
C HIS A 368 5.93 -23.91 8.70
N GLY A 369 6.71 -23.57 9.74
CA GLY A 369 7.70 -22.48 9.71
C GLY A 369 7.09 -21.09 9.56
N PHE A 370 7.88 -20.21 8.92
CA PHE A 370 7.61 -18.79 8.93
C PHE A 370 7.57 -18.20 7.52
N VAL A 371 6.60 -17.35 7.32
CA VAL A 371 6.57 -16.37 6.22
C VAL A 371 6.56 -14.96 6.81
N VAL A 372 6.91 -13.96 6.03
CA VAL A 372 6.97 -12.58 6.50
C VAL A 372 6.11 -11.67 5.64
N TYR A 373 5.53 -10.65 6.28
CA TYR A 373 4.86 -9.55 5.61
C TYR A 373 5.71 -8.29 5.80
N ILE A 374 6.24 -7.75 4.71
CA ILE A 374 7.07 -6.55 4.73
C ILE A 374 6.36 -5.37 4.06
N TYR A 375 6.55 -4.18 4.63
CA TYR A 375 5.96 -2.92 4.16
C TYR A 375 6.96 -2.06 3.39
N LEU A 376 8.10 -2.61 3.01
CA LEU A 376 9.27 -1.88 2.54
C LEU A 376 9.03 -1.08 1.27
N TRP A 377 8.16 -1.56 0.38
CA TRP A 377 7.84 -0.90 -0.88
C TRP A 377 6.45 -0.25 -0.89
N GLY A 378 5.75 -0.22 0.25
CA GLY A 378 4.52 0.54 0.40
C GLY A 378 4.78 2.02 0.70
N ASN A 379 3.71 2.75 1.04
CA ASN A 379 3.79 4.18 1.40
C ASN A 379 4.47 4.45 2.75
N TYR A 380 5.14 3.48 3.26
CA TYR A 380 5.96 3.45 4.45
C TYR A 380 7.38 3.06 4.06
N PRO A 381 8.38 3.61 4.58
CA PRO A 381 8.53 4.76 5.47
C PRO A 381 8.64 6.09 4.73
N MET A 382 8.82 6.06 3.39
CA MET A 382 9.02 7.26 2.59
C MET A 382 7.70 7.80 2.04
N PRO A 383 7.48 9.11 2.08
CA PRO A 383 6.28 9.72 1.53
C PRO A 383 6.30 9.80 0.01
N GLY A 384 5.13 9.69 -0.58
CA GLY A 384 4.95 9.77 -2.03
C GLY A 384 5.44 8.53 -2.78
N LEU A 385 5.44 8.61 -4.09
CA LEU A 385 6.03 7.61 -4.97
C LEU A 385 7.49 7.97 -5.26
N THR A 386 8.31 7.83 -4.23
CA THR A 386 9.77 7.94 -4.29
C THR A 386 10.40 6.61 -3.95
N ALA A 387 11.63 6.38 -4.38
CA ALA A 387 12.35 5.17 -4.03
C ALA A 387 12.37 4.95 -2.51
N LYS A 388 12.12 3.72 -2.06
CA LYS A 388 11.86 3.38 -0.65
C LYS A 388 13.06 2.76 0.03
N ARG A 389 13.82 1.93 -0.68
CA ARG A 389 14.87 1.12 -0.07
C ARG A 389 16.14 1.10 -0.87
N SER A 390 17.23 1.12 -0.15
CA SER A 390 18.54 0.75 -0.65
C SER A 390 18.53 -0.72 -1.12
N TYR A 391 19.14 -1.01 -2.27
CA TYR A 391 19.30 -2.38 -2.73
C TYR A 391 20.29 -3.16 -1.86
N MET A 392 21.26 -2.50 -1.22
CA MET A 392 22.14 -3.13 -0.23
C MET A 392 21.34 -3.65 0.98
N ARG A 393 20.44 -2.82 1.53
CA ARG A 393 19.55 -3.24 2.62
C ARG A 393 18.58 -4.35 2.22
N CYS A 394 18.15 -4.34 0.96
CA CYS A 394 17.33 -5.42 0.42
C CYS A 394 18.06 -6.78 0.51
N ALA A 395 19.33 -6.82 0.16
CA ALA A 395 20.16 -8.03 0.25
C ALA A 395 20.37 -8.49 1.70
N GLU A 396 20.70 -7.59 2.59
CA GLU A 396 20.84 -7.90 4.04
C GLU A 396 19.56 -8.53 4.59
N MET A 397 18.42 -7.96 4.23
CA MET A 397 17.10 -8.43 4.66
C MET A 397 16.81 -9.85 4.15
N VAL A 398 17.01 -10.14 2.86
CA VAL A 398 16.76 -11.48 2.30
C VAL A 398 17.69 -12.51 2.94
N ARG A 399 18.96 -12.18 3.15
CA ARG A 399 19.94 -13.03 3.85
C ARG A 399 19.53 -13.28 5.30
N MET A 400 19.04 -12.28 6.00
CA MET A 400 18.49 -12.42 7.36
C MET A 400 17.30 -13.40 7.33
N PHE A 401 16.35 -13.25 6.44
CA PHE A 401 15.21 -14.15 6.33
C PHE A 401 15.66 -15.61 6.11
N ARG A 402 16.63 -15.81 5.23
CA ARG A 402 17.21 -17.13 5.00
C ARG A 402 17.85 -17.72 6.26
N ARG A 403 18.62 -16.92 7.01
CA ARG A 403 19.27 -17.32 8.27
C ARG A 403 18.26 -17.85 9.29
N TYR A 404 17.09 -17.25 9.35
CA TYR A 404 16.01 -17.64 10.26
C TYR A 404 14.96 -18.60 9.64
N GLY A 405 15.27 -19.23 8.52
CA GLY A 405 14.40 -20.25 7.93
C GLY A 405 13.07 -19.72 7.37
N VAL A 406 12.96 -18.43 7.09
CA VAL A 406 11.80 -17.86 6.40
C VAL A 406 11.79 -18.39 4.96
N HIS A 407 10.66 -18.95 4.53
CA HIS A 407 10.50 -19.50 3.19
C HIS A 407 9.50 -18.73 2.31
N GLY A 408 8.83 -17.70 2.86
CA GLY A 408 7.91 -16.87 2.10
C GLY A 408 7.99 -15.40 2.49
N ILE A 409 7.84 -14.49 1.49
CA ILE A 409 7.88 -13.06 1.68
C ILE A 409 6.67 -12.44 0.97
N TYR A 410 5.75 -11.85 1.71
CA TYR A 410 4.75 -10.96 1.14
C TYR A 410 5.25 -9.52 1.15
N ARG A 411 5.16 -8.84 0.01
CA ARG A 411 5.69 -7.48 -0.19
C ARG A 411 4.57 -6.50 -0.46
N CYS A 412 4.38 -5.53 0.42
CA CYS A 412 3.44 -4.44 0.20
C CYS A 412 4.08 -3.36 -0.68
N GLY A 413 3.41 -2.97 -1.77
CA GLY A 413 3.83 -1.89 -2.65
C GLY A 413 5.00 -2.18 -3.61
N PHE A 414 5.40 -3.44 -3.75
CA PHE A 414 6.47 -3.83 -4.68
C PHE A 414 6.05 -3.65 -6.14
N GLY A 415 6.96 -3.06 -6.94
CA GLY A 415 6.76 -2.89 -8.39
C GLY A 415 5.99 -1.62 -8.75
N GLU A 416 6.04 -0.59 -7.91
CA GLU A 416 5.43 0.71 -8.17
C GLU A 416 6.34 1.66 -8.96
N LEU A 417 7.67 1.46 -8.90
CA LEU A 417 8.70 2.35 -9.44
C LEU A 417 9.76 1.56 -10.23
N PHE A 418 9.40 1.08 -11.42
CA PHE A 418 10.32 0.31 -12.25
C PHE A 418 11.51 1.11 -12.80
N GLY A 419 11.44 2.44 -12.81
CA GLY A 419 12.53 3.31 -13.18
C GLY A 419 13.58 3.39 -12.08
N THR A 420 13.26 4.02 -10.97
CA THR A 420 14.21 4.32 -9.89
C THR A 420 14.52 3.12 -9.00
N GLU A 421 13.60 2.17 -8.83
CA GLU A 421 13.79 0.95 -8.04
C GLU A 421 14.05 -0.31 -8.90
N GLY A 422 14.18 -0.19 -10.22
CA GLY A 422 14.41 -1.32 -11.11
C GLY A 422 15.57 -2.23 -10.69
N PRO A 423 16.76 -1.70 -10.35
CA PRO A 423 17.87 -2.51 -9.84
C PRO A 423 17.52 -3.28 -8.55
N ALA A 424 16.76 -2.67 -7.62
CA ALA A 424 16.35 -3.32 -6.39
C ALA A 424 15.36 -4.47 -6.64
N TYR A 425 14.44 -4.31 -7.60
CA TYR A 425 13.50 -5.37 -7.98
C TYR A 425 14.19 -6.53 -8.68
N TYR A 426 15.14 -6.25 -9.57
CA TYR A 426 15.94 -7.25 -10.24
C TYR A 426 16.81 -8.02 -9.24
N LEU A 427 17.54 -7.33 -8.39
CA LEU A 427 18.35 -7.91 -7.32
C LEU A 427 17.51 -8.80 -6.41
N PHE A 428 16.31 -8.34 -5.98
CA PHE A 428 15.44 -9.14 -5.13
C PHE A 428 15.06 -10.47 -5.81
N GLY A 429 14.76 -10.45 -7.11
CA GLY A 429 14.47 -11.66 -7.89
C GLY A 429 15.65 -12.62 -7.93
N ARG A 430 16.89 -12.11 -8.07
CA ARG A 430 18.11 -12.92 -8.01
C ARG A 430 18.35 -13.52 -6.62
N LEU A 431 18.15 -12.75 -5.57
CA LEU A 431 18.35 -13.19 -4.18
C LEU A 431 17.34 -14.24 -3.70
N ILE A 432 16.17 -14.33 -4.33
CA ILE A 432 15.21 -15.42 -4.08
C ILE A 432 15.82 -16.76 -4.48
N ASP A 433 16.51 -16.82 -5.60
CA ASP A 433 17.16 -18.01 -6.14
C ASP A 433 18.57 -18.23 -5.55
N GLU A 434 19.33 -17.15 -5.40
CA GLU A 434 20.73 -17.13 -4.98
C GLU A 434 20.97 -16.07 -3.87
N PRO A 435 20.64 -16.36 -2.62
CA PRO A 435 20.73 -15.37 -1.53
C PRO A 435 22.12 -14.78 -1.30
N GLU A 436 23.15 -15.51 -1.67
CA GLU A 436 24.56 -15.10 -1.51
C GLU A 436 25.14 -14.41 -2.77
N ALA A 437 24.30 -14.13 -3.79
CA ALA A 437 24.76 -13.43 -4.99
C ALA A 437 25.44 -12.11 -4.66
N ASP A 438 26.50 -11.76 -5.40
CA ASP A 438 27.18 -10.48 -5.25
C ASP A 438 26.30 -9.32 -5.70
N VAL A 439 25.94 -8.47 -4.76
CA VAL A 439 25.02 -7.34 -4.97
C VAL A 439 25.54 -6.40 -6.05
N ASN A 440 26.84 -6.07 -6.01
CA ASN A 440 27.44 -5.15 -6.97
C ASN A 440 27.47 -5.73 -8.38
N ALA A 441 27.79 -7.02 -8.51
CA ALA A 441 27.77 -7.71 -9.80
C ALA A 441 26.35 -7.76 -10.38
N VAL A 442 25.33 -8.06 -9.57
CA VAL A 442 23.93 -8.13 -10.02
C VAL A 442 23.39 -6.76 -10.42
N VAL A 443 23.72 -5.70 -9.68
CA VAL A 443 23.30 -4.33 -10.02
C VAL A 443 24.05 -3.84 -11.26
N GLN A 444 25.33 -4.21 -11.44
CA GLN A 444 26.07 -3.91 -12.67
C GLN A 444 25.44 -4.64 -13.86
N GLU A 445 25.15 -5.93 -13.73
CA GLU A 445 24.44 -6.69 -14.77
C GLU A 445 23.12 -6.01 -15.17
N TYR A 446 22.33 -5.57 -14.20
CA TYR A 446 21.11 -4.82 -14.50
C TYR A 446 21.39 -3.57 -15.33
N CYS A 447 22.37 -2.75 -14.93
CA CYS A 447 22.69 -1.51 -15.66
C CYS A 447 23.17 -1.80 -17.08
N ASP A 448 24.06 -2.79 -17.25
CA ASP A 448 24.59 -3.19 -18.57
C ASP A 448 23.46 -3.65 -19.49
N ARG A 449 22.56 -4.49 -18.98
CA ARG A 449 21.44 -5.07 -19.74
C ARG A 449 20.31 -4.06 -19.98
N ALA A 450 20.04 -3.19 -19.03
CA ALA A 450 18.95 -2.21 -19.14
C ALA A 450 19.30 -1.04 -20.07
N TYR A 451 20.53 -0.57 -19.99
CA TYR A 451 20.92 0.71 -20.54
C TYR A 451 22.03 0.64 -21.61
N GLY A 452 22.72 -0.51 -21.77
CA GLY A 452 23.77 -0.70 -22.76
C GLY A 452 24.89 0.35 -22.65
N PRO A 453 25.16 1.17 -23.71
CA PRO A 453 26.22 2.20 -23.66
C PRO A 453 26.01 3.26 -22.55
N ALA A 454 24.77 3.40 -22.05
CA ALA A 454 24.43 4.29 -20.95
C ALA A 454 24.58 3.65 -19.56
N ALA A 455 25.13 2.43 -19.46
CA ALA A 455 25.23 1.69 -18.19
C ALA A 455 26.05 2.42 -17.12
N GLU A 456 27.19 3.03 -17.49
CA GLU A 456 28.07 3.73 -16.54
C GLU A 456 27.38 4.92 -15.87
N PRO A 457 26.81 5.91 -16.61
CA PRO A 457 26.12 7.01 -15.96
C PRO A 457 24.87 6.56 -15.19
N MET A 458 24.18 5.52 -15.64
CA MET A 458 23.03 4.97 -14.90
C MET A 458 23.45 4.21 -13.64
N ARG A 459 24.57 3.52 -13.65
CA ARG A 459 25.13 2.94 -12.43
C ARG A 459 25.45 4.03 -11.41
N GLU A 460 26.10 5.13 -11.82
CA GLU A 460 26.37 6.27 -10.95
C GLU A 460 25.08 6.91 -10.40
N PHE A 461 24.04 7.04 -11.24
CA PHE A 461 22.72 7.51 -10.83
C PHE A 461 22.14 6.64 -9.70
N HIS A 462 22.04 5.32 -9.93
CA HIS A 462 21.47 4.39 -8.97
C HIS A 462 22.32 4.26 -7.69
N ASP A 463 23.64 4.23 -7.79
CA ASP A 463 24.53 4.21 -6.63
C ASP A 463 24.44 5.49 -5.79
N THR A 464 24.21 6.63 -6.45
CA THR A 464 24.02 7.91 -5.74
C THR A 464 22.74 7.88 -4.94
N LEU A 465 21.64 7.39 -5.53
CA LEU A 465 20.36 7.21 -4.83
C LEU A 465 20.48 6.17 -3.70
N ASP A 466 21.12 5.03 -3.96
CA ASP A 466 21.31 3.95 -2.99
C ASP A 466 22.04 4.42 -1.74
N ARG A 467 23.13 5.16 -1.89
CA ARG A 467 23.89 5.71 -0.75
C ARG A 467 23.04 6.64 0.12
N ARG A 468 22.17 7.45 -0.51
CA ARG A 468 21.25 8.34 0.25
C ARG A 468 20.17 7.56 0.97
N LEU A 469 19.60 6.55 0.32
CA LEU A 469 18.61 5.64 0.92
C LEU A 469 19.24 4.82 2.05
N MET A 470 20.45 4.28 1.85
CA MET A 470 21.19 3.52 2.88
C MET A 470 21.39 4.35 4.15
N ALA A 471 21.77 5.61 3.99
CA ALA A 471 21.95 6.52 5.14
C ALA A 471 20.60 6.85 5.81
N SER A 472 19.49 6.92 5.07
CA SER A 472 18.16 7.13 5.65
C SER A 472 17.63 5.92 6.39
N ASP A 473 17.92 4.71 5.92
CA ASP A 473 17.55 3.45 6.56
C ASP A 473 18.20 3.28 7.96
N LEU A 474 19.39 3.84 8.17
CA LEU A 474 20.04 3.83 9.47
C LEU A 474 19.33 4.70 10.52
N MET A 475 18.47 5.61 10.09
CA MET A 475 17.69 6.49 10.95
C MET A 475 16.32 5.89 11.36
N GLU A 476 15.97 4.71 10.84
CA GLU A 476 14.75 4.02 11.23
C GLU A 476 14.88 3.44 12.64
N ASN A 477 13.79 3.52 13.41
CA ASN A 477 13.70 2.79 14.67
C ASN A 477 13.36 1.33 14.36
N PRO A 478 14.31 0.37 14.49
CA PRO A 478 14.07 -1.04 14.17
C PRO A 478 13.02 -1.69 15.09
N ASP A 479 12.75 -1.09 16.25
CA ASP A 479 11.81 -1.60 17.24
C ASP A 479 10.41 -1.00 17.12
N SER A 480 10.18 -0.10 16.18
CA SER A 480 8.83 0.44 15.97
C SER A 480 7.89 -0.65 15.48
N GLU A 481 6.75 -0.79 16.13
CA GLU A 481 5.71 -1.79 15.83
C GLU A 481 5.27 -1.75 14.35
N PHE A 482 5.47 -0.64 13.68
CA PHE A 482 5.08 -0.44 12.29
C PHE A 482 6.25 -0.32 11.31
N GLY A 483 7.50 -0.53 11.77
CA GLY A 483 8.70 -0.44 10.90
C GLY A 483 8.85 0.90 10.16
N SER A 484 8.05 1.89 10.52
CA SER A 484 7.81 3.09 9.75
C SER A 484 7.91 4.37 10.57
N ALA A 485 8.20 4.26 11.84
CA ALA A 485 8.45 5.43 12.64
C ALA A 485 9.93 5.78 12.54
N SER A 486 10.33 6.31 11.38
CA SER A 486 11.46 7.22 11.41
C SER A 486 11.13 8.30 12.46
N PRO A 487 11.96 8.56 13.43
CA PRO A 487 11.76 9.68 14.36
C PRO A 487 11.81 11.01 13.62
N GLN A 488 12.12 11.01 12.34
CA GLN A 488 12.27 12.21 11.53
C GLN A 488 11.01 12.52 10.75
N ASN A 489 10.76 13.81 10.57
CA ASN A 489 9.73 14.29 9.66
C ASN A 489 10.03 13.75 8.24
N PRO A 490 9.08 13.10 7.57
CA PRO A 490 9.28 12.60 6.21
C PRO A 490 9.72 13.64 5.18
N LEU A 491 9.38 14.92 5.37
CA LEU A 491 9.89 15.99 4.52
C LEU A 491 11.37 16.24 4.74
N ASP A 492 11.85 16.19 5.98
CA ASP A 492 13.27 16.36 6.27
C ASP A 492 14.09 15.21 5.64
N LEU A 493 13.52 14.01 5.63
CA LEU A 493 14.10 12.85 4.95
C LEU A 493 14.17 13.05 3.43
N LEU A 494 13.11 13.54 2.82
CA LEU A 494 13.10 13.84 1.37
C LEU A 494 14.07 14.96 1.01
N ALA A 495 14.12 16.03 1.81
CA ALA A 495 15.09 17.10 1.65
C ALA A 495 16.54 16.60 1.79
N TYR A 496 16.79 15.63 2.67
CA TYR A 496 18.08 14.98 2.81
C TYR A 496 18.44 14.10 1.60
N ILE A 497 17.52 13.26 1.11
CA ILE A 497 17.79 12.34 0.00
C ILE A 497 18.03 13.12 -1.30
N TYR A 498 17.19 14.11 -1.58
CA TYR A 498 17.20 14.88 -2.81
C TYR A 498 17.67 16.33 -2.58
N THR A 499 18.86 16.51 -1.96
CA THR A 499 19.43 17.87 -1.86
C THR A 499 19.66 18.45 -3.27
N PRO A 500 19.70 19.79 -3.44
CA PRO A 500 19.94 20.39 -4.75
C PRO A 500 21.19 19.85 -5.46
N GLU A 501 22.27 19.61 -4.72
CA GLU A 501 23.53 19.09 -5.25
C GLU A 501 23.40 17.63 -5.70
N VAL A 502 22.76 16.79 -4.88
CA VAL A 502 22.51 15.38 -5.20
C VAL A 502 21.58 15.27 -6.39
N ALA A 503 20.50 16.05 -6.40
CA ALA A 503 19.56 16.09 -7.52
C ALA A 503 20.22 16.55 -8.82
N ALA A 504 21.07 17.59 -8.76
CA ALA A 504 21.84 18.06 -9.93
C ALA A 504 22.81 17.00 -10.43
N LYS A 505 23.53 16.30 -9.54
CA LYS A 505 24.41 15.18 -9.91
C LYS A 505 23.64 14.05 -10.60
N MET A 506 22.51 13.63 -10.02
CA MET A 506 21.67 12.59 -10.62
C MET A 506 21.10 13.01 -11.99
N ASP A 507 20.69 14.27 -12.11
CA ASP A 507 20.22 14.83 -13.39
C ASP A 507 21.33 14.79 -14.46
N ALA A 508 22.54 15.19 -14.12
CA ALA A 508 23.69 15.13 -15.02
C ALA A 508 23.99 13.69 -15.50
N CYS A 509 23.90 12.71 -14.60
CA CYS A 509 24.01 11.29 -14.96
C CYS A 509 22.93 10.88 -15.98
N LEU A 510 21.70 11.27 -15.72
CA LEU A 510 20.57 10.90 -16.57
C LEU A 510 20.64 11.59 -17.96
N VAL A 511 21.04 12.88 -18.01
CA VAL A 511 21.27 13.58 -19.28
C VAL A 511 22.37 12.89 -20.12
N ARG A 512 23.46 12.48 -19.48
CA ARG A 512 24.53 11.71 -20.17
C ARG A 512 23.98 10.38 -20.71
N ALA A 513 23.20 9.67 -19.88
CA ALA A 513 22.60 8.39 -20.26
C ALA A 513 21.63 8.52 -21.45
N GLU A 514 20.79 9.55 -21.45
CA GLU A 514 19.87 9.86 -22.54
C GLU A 514 20.60 10.11 -23.88
N GLY A 515 21.75 10.76 -23.82
CA GLY A 515 22.61 10.99 -24.99
C GLY A 515 23.32 9.73 -25.53
N LEU A 516 23.51 8.71 -24.69
CA LEU A 516 24.19 7.47 -25.05
C LEU A 516 23.24 6.34 -25.48
N ALA A 517 21.94 6.47 -25.23
CA ALA A 517 20.96 5.43 -25.52
C ALA A 517 20.76 5.22 -27.03
N GLU A 518 20.98 4.01 -27.49
CA GLU A 518 20.89 3.63 -28.89
C GLU A 518 19.52 3.06 -29.26
N THR A 519 19.05 2.06 -28.52
CA THR A 519 17.83 1.31 -28.83
C THR A 519 16.56 1.96 -28.27
N GLN A 520 15.42 1.69 -28.92
CA GLN A 520 14.13 2.15 -28.42
C GLN A 520 13.81 1.62 -27.03
N LYS A 521 14.20 0.35 -26.70
CA LYS A 521 14.00 -0.22 -25.36
C LYS A 521 14.78 0.57 -24.29
N GLN A 522 16.06 0.93 -24.58
CA GLN A 522 16.89 1.76 -23.69
C GLN A 522 16.27 3.14 -23.48
N LYS A 523 15.87 3.82 -24.56
CA LYS A 523 15.23 5.14 -24.50
C LYS A 523 13.93 5.11 -23.68
N THR A 524 13.11 4.08 -23.85
CA THR A 524 11.86 3.93 -23.09
C THR A 524 12.14 3.70 -21.59
N ARG A 525 13.14 2.88 -21.24
CA ARG A 525 13.54 2.66 -19.85
C ARG A 525 14.06 3.93 -19.20
N LEU A 526 14.91 4.70 -19.90
CA LEU A 526 15.42 5.98 -19.41
C LEU A 526 14.32 7.03 -19.25
N ALA A 527 13.36 7.08 -20.18
CA ALA A 527 12.22 7.99 -20.07
C ALA A 527 11.35 7.68 -18.81
N LEU A 528 11.22 6.41 -18.43
CA LEU A 528 10.57 6.04 -17.18
C LEU A 528 11.34 6.54 -15.96
N VAL A 529 12.66 6.31 -15.92
CA VAL A 529 13.54 6.85 -14.86
C VAL A 529 13.43 8.37 -14.76
N ARG A 530 13.44 9.06 -15.91
CA ARG A 530 13.30 10.52 -16.01
C ARG A 530 11.99 10.99 -15.35
N GLY A 531 10.87 10.39 -15.72
CA GLY A 531 9.57 10.78 -15.17
C GLY A 531 9.45 10.58 -13.65
N GLU A 532 9.97 9.46 -13.15
CA GLU A 532 9.98 9.18 -11.70
C GLU A 532 10.97 10.11 -10.97
N PHE A 533 12.14 10.38 -11.55
CA PHE A 533 13.14 11.25 -10.95
C PHE A 533 12.70 12.72 -10.93
N ASP A 534 12.10 13.24 -12.00
CA ASP A 534 11.64 14.63 -12.04
C ASP A 534 10.58 14.90 -10.97
N TYR A 535 9.67 13.94 -10.74
CA TYR A 535 8.73 14.00 -9.62
C TYR A 535 9.46 14.01 -8.26
N ALA A 536 10.39 13.08 -8.03
CA ALA A 536 11.10 12.96 -6.75
C ALA A 536 11.98 14.18 -6.47
N ARG A 537 12.66 14.71 -7.50
CA ARG A 537 13.46 15.94 -7.42
C ARG A 537 12.62 17.15 -7.02
N ASN A 538 11.45 17.32 -7.65
CA ASN A 538 10.53 18.41 -7.29
C ASN A 538 10.05 18.25 -5.84
N LEU A 539 9.70 17.04 -5.41
CA LEU A 539 9.24 16.78 -4.05
C LEU A 539 10.34 17.10 -3.00
N GLY A 540 11.61 16.75 -3.30
CA GLY A 540 12.75 17.14 -2.46
C GLY A 540 12.94 18.66 -2.40
N LYS A 541 12.80 19.34 -3.54
CA LYS A 541 12.83 20.82 -3.62
C LYS A 541 11.74 21.47 -2.76
N VAL A 542 10.50 20.97 -2.86
CA VAL A 542 9.38 21.43 -2.00
C VAL A 542 9.71 21.23 -0.53
N ALA A 543 10.26 20.07 -0.17
CA ALA A 543 10.61 19.75 1.20
C ALA A 543 11.68 20.72 1.78
N ALA A 544 12.73 20.99 1.02
CA ALA A 544 13.79 21.91 1.42
C ALA A 544 13.29 23.36 1.55
N LEU A 545 12.49 23.82 0.58
CA LEU A 545 11.91 25.16 0.61
C LEU A 545 10.91 25.32 1.75
N TYR A 546 10.15 24.26 2.06
CA TYR A 546 9.24 24.28 3.19
C TYR A 546 9.98 24.35 4.53
N ALA A 547 11.11 23.67 4.67
CA ALA A 547 11.95 23.78 5.86
C ALA A 547 12.43 25.24 6.05
N SER A 548 12.88 25.89 4.97
CA SER A 548 13.27 27.29 4.99
C SER A 548 12.12 28.22 5.35
N TYR A 549 10.92 27.99 4.77
CA TYR A 549 9.72 28.74 5.08
C TYR A 549 9.31 28.59 6.54
N ARG A 550 9.32 27.37 7.09
CA ARG A 550 9.00 27.14 8.51
C ARG A 550 9.96 27.85 9.46
N PHE A 551 11.23 27.91 9.10
CA PHE A 551 12.23 28.63 9.90
C PHE A 551 12.02 30.14 9.88
N SER A 552 11.64 30.70 8.73
CA SER A 552 11.41 32.16 8.57
C SER A 552 10.22 32.38 7.63
N PRO A 553 8.97 32.39 8.14
CA PRO A 553 7.76 32.52 7.32
C PRO A 553 7.59 33.95 6.83
N THR A 554 8.15 34.24 5.66
CA THR A 554 8.11 35.55 4.98
C THR A 554 7.69 35.36 3.52
N GLU A 555 7.31 36.43 2.84
CA GLU A 555 7.05 36.42 1.40
C GLU A 555 8.28 35.92 0.61
N LEU A 556 9.47 36.30 1.05
CA LEU A 556 10.73 35.90 0.41
C LEU A 556 10.95 34.37 0.42
N THR A 557 10.55 33.69 1.51
CA THR A 557 10.65 32.24 1.64
C THR A 557 9.42 31.51 1.10
N PHE A 558 8.27 32.15 1.08
CA PHE A 558 7.04 31.60 0.54
C PHE A 558 7.02 31.56 -0.99
N ALA A 559 7.47 32.64 -1.68
CA ALA A 559 7.38 32.71 -3.12
C ALA A 559 8.07 31.51 -3.84
N PRO A 560 9.32 31.14 -3.53
CA PRO A 560 9.95 29.99 -4.19
C PRO A 560 9.29 28.64 -3.82
N LEU A 561 8.73 28.52 -2.61
CA LEU A 561 7.96 27.34 -2.23
C LEU A 561 6.67 27.23 -3.03
N ALA A 562 5.96 28.35 -3.20
CA ALA A 562 4.74 28.41 -3.99
C ALA A 562 5.01 28.02 -5.46
N ASP A 563 6.11 28.52 -6.05
CA ASP A 563 6.52 28.14 -7.41
C ASP A 563 6.81 26.65 -7.54
N ALA A 564 7.50 26.05 -6.56
CA ALA A 564 7.79 24.63 -6.55
C ALA A 564 6.52 23.76 -6.38
N LEU A 565 5.52 24.25 -5.64
CA LEU A 565 4.23 23.59 -5.50
C LEU A 565 3.41 23.68 -6.80
N GLU A 566 3.43 24.81 -7.50
CA GLU A 566 2.78 24.94 -8.80
C GLU A 566 3.48 24.09 -9.87
N GLU A 567 4.81 24.01 -9.86
CA GLU A 567 5.58 23.08 -10.71
C GLU A 567 5.15 21.61 -10.45
N ARG A 568 5.00 21.25 -9.19
CA ARG A 568 4.51 19.92 -8.81
C ARG A 568 3.12 19.61 -9.36
N GLU A 569 2.17 20.55 -9.28
CA GLU A 569 0.83 20.35 -9.85
C GLU A 569 0.90 20.13 -11.38
N LYS A 570 1.77 20.86 -12.10
CA LYS A 570 1.98 20.64 -13.53
C LYS A 570 2.54 19.24 -13.82
N ILE A 571 3.48 18.76 -13.03
CA ILE A 571 4.02 17.40 -13.14
C ILE A 571 2.91 16.36 -12.93
N LEU A 572 2.09 16.52 -11.89
CA LEU A 572 0.98 15.59 -11.63
C LEU A 572 -0.09 15.66 -12.72
N ASP A 573 -0.42 16.83 -13.24
CA ASP A 573 -1.38 16.99 -14.32
C ASP A 573 -0.86 16.37 -15.64
N ALA A 574 0.42 16.48 -15.93
CA ALA A 574 1.04 15.83 -17.08
C ALA A 574 0.97 14.28 -16.95
N ILE A 575 1.14 13.75 -15.73
CA ILE A 575 1.09 12.30 -15.47
C ILE A 575 -0.34 11.76 -15.54
N TYR A 576 -1.31 12.47 -14.96
CA TYR A 576 -2.68 11.96 -14.76
C TYR A 576 -3.74 12.58 -15.66
N GLY A 577 -3.37 13.45 -16.60
CA GLY A 577 -4.33 14.05 -17.55
C GLY A 577 -5.18 15.16 -16.96
N GLY A 578 -4.70 15.86 -15.92
CA GLY A 578 -5.38 17.02 -15.32
C GLY A 578 -6.40 16.68 -14.24
N ASN A 579 -7.09 17.72 -13.75
CA ASN A 579 -8.00 17.65 -12.60
C ASN A 579 -9.28 16.81 -12.83
N ASP A 580 -9.60 16.48 -14.07
CA ASP A 580 -10.79 15.70 -14.39
C ASP A 580 -10.66 14.20 -14.11
N ASN A 581 -9.45 13.74 -13.76
CA ASN A 581 -9.20 12.35 -13.36
C ASN A 581 -8.54 12.24 -11.96
N PRO A 582 -9.15 12.77 -10.89
CA PRO A 582 -8.54 12.80 -9.56
C PRO A 582 -8.39 11.43 -8.91
N VAL A 583 -8.98 10.38 -9.51
CA VAL A 583 -9.06 9.01 -8.96
C VAL A 583 -8.89 7.93 -10.04
N GLY A 584 -8.59 8.33 -11.25
CA GLY A 584 -8.28 7.39 -12.34
C GLY A 584 -7.05 6.54 -12.01
N LEU A 585 -7.01 5.34 -12.57
CA LEU A 585 -5.75 4.60 -12.63
C LEU A 585 -4.77 5.43 -13.45
N PRO A 586 -3.48 5.48 -13.07
CA PRO A 586 -2.48 6.15 -13.89
C PRO A 586 -2.49 5.57 -15.30
N PRO A 587 -2.34 6.41 -16.33
CA PRO A 587 -2.30 5.92 -17.71
C PRO A 587 -1.10 4.99 -17.88
N LYS A 588 -1.23 4.07 -18.84
CA LYS A 588 -0.12 3.24 -19.26
C LYS A 588 1.05 4.10 -19.71
N PHE A 589 2.27 3.67 -19.38
CA PHE A 589 3.46 4.40 -19.76
C PHE A 589 3.67 4.31 -21.29
N PRO A 590 3.90 5.45 -21.96
CA PRO A 590 4.10 5.44 -23.41
C PRO A 590 5.27 4.54 -23.81
N GLY A 591 5.01 3.61 -24.73
CA GLY A 591 6.02 2.63 -25.17
C GLY A 591 6.25 1.44 -24.23
N TRP A 592 5.60 1.39 -23.05
CA TRP A 592 5.67 0.27 -22.11
C TRP A 592 4.30 -0.05 -21.52
N PRO A 593 3.43 -0.73 -22.28
CA PRO A 593 2.00 -0.89 -21.95
C PRO A 593 1.71 -1.76 -20.72
N GLU A 594 2.67 -2.54 -20.22
CA GLU A 594 2.52 -3.38 -19.04
C GLU A 594 2.60 -2.58 -17.75
N ILE A 595 3.19 -1.42 -17.77
CA ILE A 595 3.36 -0.57 -16.58
C ILE A 595 2.71 0.80 -16.75
N ALA A 596 2.61 1.52 -15.64
CA ALA A 596 2.34 2.95 -15.58
C ALA A 596 3.58 3.66 -15.02
N LEU A 597 3.67 4.98 -15.18
CA LEU A 597 4.80 5.75 -14.64
C LEU A 597 4.95 5.50 -13.14
N PHE A 598 3.82 5.47 -12.44
CA PHE A 598 3.73 5.01 -11.07
C PHE A 598 2.74 3.84 -11.03
N GLY A 599 3.12 2.73 -10.42
CA GLY A 599 2.28 1.53 -10.34
C GLY A 599 1.00 1.73 -9.53
N ASN A 600 0.96 2.78 -8.72
CA ASN A 600 -0.20 3.24 -7.99
C ASN A 600 -0.66 4.64 -8.42
N ASN A 601 -1.87 5.02 -8.06
CA ASN A 601 -2.37 6.36 -8.28
C ASN A 601 -1.79 7.32 -7.24
N GLU A 602 -0.73 8.06 -7.61
CA GLU A 602 -0.07 9.03 -6.73
C GLU A 602 -1.02 10.12 -6.25
N ARG A 603 -1.86 10.66 -7.11
CA ARG A 603 -2.84 11.66 -6.71
C ARG A 603 -3.78 11.10 -5.63
N ARG A 604 -4.21 9.87 -5.75
CA ARG A 604 -4.95 9.16 -4.71
C ARG A 604 -4.13 9.00 -3.44
N ILE A 605 -2.87 8.59 -3.53
CA ILE A 605 -1.98 8.41 -2.39
C ILE A 605 -1.78 9.74 -1.67
N LEU A 606 -1.49 10.81 -2.40
CA LEU A 606 -1.31 12.14 -1.85
C LEU A 606 -2.61 12.71 -1.25
N VAL A 607 -3.73 12.45 -1.91
CA VAL A 607 -5.04 12.90 -1.47
C VAL A 607 -5.58 12.04 -0.32
N SER A 608 -5.35 10.71 -0.33
CA SER A 608 -5.99 9.76 0.60
C SER A 608 -5.14 9.36 1.77
N ASN A 609 -3.88 9.29 1.57
CA ASN A 609 -3.05 8.78 2.63
C ASN A 609 -2.87 9.84 3.71
N GLY A 610 -3.70 9.69 4.77
CA GLY A 610 -3.68 10.58 5.91
C GLY A 610 -2.29 10.76 6.53
N ARG A 611 -1.35 9.83 6.28
CA ARG A 611 0.02 9.93 6.79
C ARG A 611 0.88 10.91 6.02
N LEU A 612 0.91 10.84 4.69
CA LEU A 612 1.59 11.87 3.91
C LEU A 612 1.07 13.25 4.30
N ARG A 613 -0.21 13.33 4.51
CA ARG A 613 -0.90 14.56 4.84
C ARG A 613 -0.82 14.96 6.30
N ALA A 614 -0.88 14.03 7.23
CA ALA A 614 -0.80 14.31 8.66
C ALA A 614 0.65 14.51 9.14
N THR A 615 1.61 13.80 8.55
CA THR A 615 3.02 13.86 8.93
C THR A 615 3.79 14.90 8.12
N ILE A 616 3.40 15.14 6.87
CA ILE A 616 4.00 16.15 6.01
C ILE A 616 3.34 17.51 6.24
N GLY A 617 2.28 17.56 7.08
CA GLY A 617 1.54 18.80 7.26
C GLY A 617 1.16 19.36 5.91
N SER A 618 1.18 20.23 5.48
CA SER A 618 0.50 21.10 4.67
C SER A 618 1.00 21.52 3.33
N PRO A 619 2.28 21.68 3.00
CA PRO A 619 2.59 22.38 1.76
C PRO A 619 2.06 21.64 0.52
N LEU A 620 2.04 20.31 0.53
CA LEU A 620 1.53 19.51 -0.58
C LEU A 620 -0.01 19.60 -0.78
N ARG A 621 -0.69 20.33 0.10
CA ARG A 621 -2.13 20.52 0.08
C ARG A 621 -2.57 21.95 -0.13
N TRP A 622 -1.62 22.86 -0.09
CA TRP A 622 -1.96 24.27 -0.19
C TRP A 622 -2.57 24.60 -1.54
N ASN A 623 -3.66 25.31 -1.50
CA ASN A 623 -4.21 25.96 -2.69
C ASN A 623 -3.43 27.24 -2.96
N VAL A 624 -2.23 27.07 -3.54
CA VAL A 624 -1.30 28.17 -3.79
C VAL A 624 -1.92 29.25 -4.66
N LYS A 625 -2.74 28.86 -5.64
CA LYS A 625 -3.46 29.82 -6.50
C LYS A 625 -4.38 30.73 -5.69
N MET A 626 -5.14 30.17 -4.74
CA MET A 626 -5.98 30.94 -3.84
C MET A 626 -5.14 31.81 -2.90
N MET A 627 -4.06 31.24 -2.34
CA MET A 627 -3.17 31.98 -1.43
C MET A 627 -2.58 33.22 -2.11
N ARG A 628 -2.09 33.09 -3.34
CA ARG A 628 -1.59 34.22 -4.13
C ARG A 628 -2.68 35.24 -4.45
N ALA A 629 -3.86 34.77 -4.88
CA ALA A 629 -4.98 35.66 -5.22
C ALA A 629 -5.45 36.50 -4.02
N ARG A 630 -5.28 35.99 -2.80
CA ARG A 630 -5.66 36.66 -1.56
C ARG A 630 -4.51 37.34 -0.84
N GLY A 631 -3.29 37.23 -1.32
CA GLY A 631 -2.11 37.75 -0.62
C GLY A 631 -1.90 37.11 0.78
N MET A 632 -2.30 35.84 0.94
CA MET A 632 -2.26 35.16 2.22
C MET A 632 -0.93 34.41 2.40
N LEU A 633 -0.28 34.64 3.52
CA LEU A 633 0.83 33.84 4.01
C LEU A 633 0.33 32.82 5.05
N PRO A 634 0.67 31.55 4.92
CA PRO A 634 0.29 30.55 5.92
C PRO A 634 0.78 30.93 7.33
N GLY A 635 -0.10 30.80 8.32
CA GLY A 635 0.21 31.08 9.71
C GLY A 635 0.35 32.56 10.09
N MET A 636 0.29 33.49 9.14
CA MET A 636 0.41 34.94 9.38
C MET A 636 -0.87 35.71 9.09
N SER A 637 -1.72 35.23 8.22
CA SER A 637 -2.97 35.87 7.83
C SER A 637 -4.14 35.27 8.59
N ARG A 638 -4.98 36.14 9.18
CA ARG A 638 -6.23 35.72 9.83
C ARG A 638 -7.38 36.48 9.19
N GLU A 639 -8.42 35.79 8.76
CA GLU A 639 -9.65 36.41 8.34
C GLU A 639 -10.26 37.19 9.51
N SER A 640 -10.87 38.30 9.23
CA SER A 640 -11.56 39.14 10.24
C SER A 640 -12.94 39.55 9.75
N LEU A 641 -13.94 39.41 10.60
CA LEU A 641 -15.34 39.71 10.27
C LEU A 641 -16.01 40.48 11.40
N GLU A 642 -16.67 41.57 11.07
CA GLU A 642 -17.59 42.25 11.99
C GLU A 642 -18.93 41.51 12.02
N VAL A 643 -19.44 41.22 13.22
CA VAL A 643 -20.70 40.53 13.44
C VAL A 643 -21.81 41.52 13.77
N PRO A 644 -22.72 41.80 12.84
CA PRO A 644 -23.84 42.72 13.07
C PRO A 644 -24.72 42.29 14.23
N ARG A 645 -25.27 43.27 14.97
CA ARG A 645 -26.22 43.03 16.05
C ARG A 645 -27.64 42.87 15.55
N THR A 646 -28.41 42.06 16.26
CA THR A 646 -29.85 41.90 16.01
C THR A 646 -30.63 41.99 17.33
N GLU A 647 -31.74 42.67 17.29
CA GLU A 647 -32.69 42.75 18.41
C GLU A 647 -33.78 41.66 18.33
N ARG A 648 -33.91 41.03 17.18
CA ARG A 648 -34.91 39.99 16.94
C ARG A 648 -34.23 38.64 16.62
N VAL A 649 -34.88 37.57 17.01
CA VAL A 649 -34.45 36.24 16.63
C VAL A 649 -34.55 36.10 15.10
N PRO A 650 -33.46 35.77 14.38
CA PRO A 650 -33.48 35.63 12.96
C PRO A 650 -34.32 34.38 12.53
N SER A 651 -34.94 34.45 11.39
CA SER A 651 -35.77 33.37 10.85
C SER A 651 -34.92 32.31 10.15
N PHE A 652 -35.27 31.04 10.33
CA PHE A 652 -34.72 29.93 9.54
C PHE A 652 -35.35 29.92 8.14
N GLY A 653 -34.54 29.67 7.10
CA GLY A 653 -34.96 29.46 5.73
C GLY A 653 -34.93 30.68 4.82
N ASP A 654 -35.15 31.87 5.32
CA ASP A 654 -34.94 33.14 4.58
C ASP A 654 -33.65 33.82 5.04
N PHE A 655 -32.53 33.38 4.47
CA PHE A 655 -31.21 33.95 4.79
C PHE A 655 -30.85 35.17 3.92
N GLU A 656 -31.71 35.61 3.05
CA GLU A 656 -31.51 36.85 2.26
C GLU A 656 -32.31 38.05 2.83
N GLY A 657 -33.39 37.76 3.55
CA GLY A 657 -34.30 38.79 4.12
C GLY A 657 -34.18 38.93 5.63
N GLY A 658 -35.06 39.80 6.20
CA GLY A 658 -35.18 40.04 7.65
C GLY A 658 -33.86 40.45 8.32
N GLU A 659 -33.55 39.85 9.47
CA GLU A 659 -32.35 40.16 10.22
C GLU A 659 -31.08 39.74 9.48
N TRP A 660 -31.15 38.71 8.63
CA TRP A 660 -30.00 38.21 7.85
C TRP A 660 -29.55 39.16 6.73
N ALA A 661 -30.39 40.10 6.31
CA ALA A 661 -30.02 41.18 5.37
C ALA A 661 -28.94 42.12 5.91
N LYS A 662 -28.72 42.15 7.25
CA LYS A 662 -27.69 42.98 7.90
C LYS A 662 -26.27 42.47 7.68
N CYS A 663 -26.09 41.21 7.24
CA CYS A 663 -24.78 40.59 7.06
C CYS A 663 -24.61 39.99 5.68
N GLY A 664 -23.38 40.03 5.15
CA GLY A 664 -22.98 39.41 3.90
C GLY A 664 -22.54 37.94 4.06
N TRP A 665 -22.72 37.19 3.01
CA TRP A 665 -22.20 35.84 2.97
C TRP A 665 -20.67 35.79 2.99
N GLN A 666 -20.14 34.89 3.80
CA GLN A 666 -18.73 34.51 3.81
C GLN A 666 -18.57 33.15 3.16
N THR A 667 -17.66 33.02 2.22
CA THR A 667 -17.42 31.77 1.51
C THR A 667 -16.45 30.87 2.30
N LEU A 668 -16.76 29.58 2.38
CA LEU A 668 -15.83 28.59 2.89
C LEU A 668 -14.90 28.15 1.75
N ASN A 669 -13.61 28.14 2.00
CA ASN A 669 -12.59 27.89 1.00
C ASN A 669 -11.94 26.54 1.17
N GLY A 670 -11.70 25.85 0.05
CA GLY A 670 -10.90 24.64 0.05
C GLY A 670 -9.43 24.99 0.35
N ILE A 671 -8.87 24.32 1.37
CA ILE A 671 -7.43 24.42 1.66
C ILE A 671 -6.62 23.61 0.64
N MET A 672 -7.29 22.73 -0.10
CA MET A 672 -6.68 21.73 -0.93
C MET A 672 -6.76 22.15 -2.40
N SER A 673 -5.80 21.69 -3.20
CA SER A 673 -5.78 21.89 -4.63
C SER A 673 -6.92 21.18 -5.36
N GLU A 674 -7.59 20.21 -4.70
CA GLU A 674 -8.72 19.52 -5.30
C GLU A 674 -9.94 20.45 -5.44
N LYS A 675 -10.61 20.35 -6.59
CA LYS A 675 -11.86 21.06 -6.82
C LYS A 675 -12.93 20.53 -5.87
N PRO A 676 -13.48 21.37 -4.98
CA PRO A 676 -14.56 20.93 -4.10
C PRO A 676 -15.80 20.59 -4.93
N MET A 677 -16.48 19.52 -4.57
CA MET A 677 -17.77 19.14 -5.18
C MET A 677 -18.96 19.87 -4.55
N VAL A 678 -18.69 20.58 -3.49
CA VAL A 678 -19.69 21.37 -2.77
C VAL A 678 -19.18 22.80 -2.64
N GLU A 679 -20.09 23.72 -2.72
CA GLU A 679 -19.87 25.12 -2.33
C GLU A 679 -20.53 25.32 -0.97
N ALA A 680 -19.88 26.08 -0.08
CA ALA A 680 -20.45 26.38 1.22
C ALA A 680 -20.14 27.81 1.63
N ARG A 681 -21.10 28.41 2.35
CA ARG A 681 -21.04 29.80 2.81
C ARG A 681 -21.77 29.96 4.14
N PHE A 682 -21.51 31.03 4.85
CA PHE A 682 -22.16 31.31 6.13
C PHE A 682 -22.39 32.81 6.37
N LYS A 683 -23.26 33.11 7.32
CA LYS A 683 -23.51 34.46 7.87
C LYS A 683 -23.52 34.39 9.39
N LEU A 684 -23.21 35.49 10.05
CA LEU A 684 -23.21 35.63 11.52
C LEU A 684 -24.07 36.77 11.98
N LEU A 685 -24.77 36.57 13.11
CA LEU A 685 -25.49 37.66 13.84
C LEU A 685 -25.28 37.48 15.34
N ALA A 686 -25.19 38.62 16.05
CA ALA A 686 -25.11 38.67 17.50
C ALA A 686 -26.44 39.21 18.07
N GLY A 687 -27.22 38.31 18.70
CA GLY A 687 -28.43 38.71 19.43
C GLY A 687 -28.14 39.14 20.87
N SER A 688 -29.20 39.42 21.64
CA SER A 688 -29.08 39.73 23.08
C SER A 688 -28.58 38.56 23.90
N ASP A 689 -29.04 37.34 23.60
CA ASP A 689 -28.79 36.15 24.40
C ASP A 689 -28.07 35.03 23.66
N CYS A 690 -28.09 35.09 22.31
CA CYS A 690 -27.58 34.08 21.44
C CYS A 690 -26.68 34.60 20.31
N PHE A 691 -25.68 33.83 19.97
CA PHE A 691 -24.92 33.94 18.75
C PHE A 691 -25.54 33.06 17.66
N TYR A 692 -25.83 33.63 16.50
CA TYR A 692 -26.49 32.94 15.40
C TYR A 692 -25.57 32.71 14.20
N VAL A 693 -25.60 31.50 13.64
CA VAL A 693 -24.87 31.12 12.41
C VAL A 693 -25.86 30.60 11.40
N ALA A 694 -26.00 31.24 10.25
CA ALA A 694 -26.63 30.65 9.08
C ALA A 694 -25.55 30.03 8.20
N ALA A 695 -25.74 28.80 7.75
CA ALA A 695 -24.82 28.07 6.87
C ALA A 695 -25.56 27.43 5.70
N GLU A 696 -24.99 27.51 4.50
CA GLU A 696 -25.50 26.89 3.29
C GLU A 696 -24.41 26.06 2.61
N SER A 697 -24.82 24.92 2.02
CA SER A 697 -23.95 24.12 1.16
C SER A 697 -24.72 23.68 -0.08
N ALA A 698 -24.28 24.12 -1.25
CA ALA A 698 -24.80 23.64 -2.53
C ALA A 698 -24.14 22.29 -2.88
N MET A 699 -24.96 21.28 -3.20
CA MET A 699 -24.49 19.92 -3.47
C MET A 699 -25.48 19.14 -4.35
N GLY A 700 -24.93 18.25 -5.19
CA GLY A 700 -25.74 17.49 -6.18
C GLY A 700 -26.58 16.35 -5.60
N LYS A 701 -26.36 15.94 -4.36
CA LYS A 701 -27.08 14.86 -3.67
C LYS A 701 -27.20 15.17 -2.17
N ALA A 702 -28.18 14.54 -1.52
CA ALA A 702 -28.32 14.69 -0.07
C ALA A 702 -27.07 14.20 0.68
N PRO A 703 -26.66 14.91 1.75
CA PRO A 703 -25.54 14.48 2.57
C PRO A 703 -25.80 13.14 3.22
N ARG A 704 -24.72 12.39 3.44
CA ARG A 704 -24.79 11.10 4.13
C ARG A 704 -24.95 11.29 5.63
N ILE A 705 -25.94 10.63 6.21
CA ILE A 705 -26.23 10.61 7.64
C ILE A 705 -26.01 9.17 8.15
N ALA A 706 -25.23 8.98 9.20
CA ALA A 706 -25.10 7.68 9.87
C ALA A 706 -26.19 7.44 10.95
N GLY A 707 -27.01 8.45 11.21
CA GLY A 707 -28.18 8.33 12.07
C GLY A 707 -27.88 8.14 13.56
N ALA A 708 -26.78 8.71 14.06
CA ALA A 708 -26.28 8.45 15.41
C ALA A 708 -26.89 9.34 16.52
N GLY A 709 -27.67 10.37 16.17
CA GLY A 709 -28.21 11.32 17.14
C GLY A 709 -27.15 12.22 17.78
N ARG A 710 -27.40 12.70 19.03
CA ARG A 710 -26.42 13.48 19.79
C ARG A 710 -25.20 12.63 20.14
N ASP A 711 -24.02 13.22 20.13
CA ASP A 711 -22.71 12.60 20.39
C ASP A 711 -22.34 11.44 19.47
N GLY A 712 -23.06 11.31 18.37
CA GLY A 712 -22.73 10.39 17.31
C GLY A 712 -21.48 10.81 16.54
N PRO A 713 -20.99 9.95 15.62
CA PRO A 713 -19.77 10.18 14.88
C PRO A 713 -19.91 11.20 13.75
N CYS A 714 -20.40 12.43 14.03
CA CYS A 714 -20.49 13.51 13.03
C CYS A 714 -19.18 13.72 12.26
N GLY A 715 -18.03 13.54 12.94
CA GLY A 715 -16.71 13.59 12.29
C GLY A 715 -16.46 12.47 11.29
N GLY A 716 -17.30 11.43 11.28
CA GLY A 716 -17.33 10.31 10.33
C GLY A 716 -18.17 10.56 9.09
N GLU A 717 -18.88 11.70 8.99
CA GLU A 717 -19.90 12.03 8.01
C GLU A 717 -19.69 13.36 7.34
N GLU A 718 -20.53 13.69 6.37
CA GLU A 718 -20.62 15.04 5.86
C GLU A 718 -21.28 15.93 6.93
N CYS A 719 -20.57 16.96 7.39
CA CYS A 719 -21.08 17.83 8.44
C CYS A 719 -20.57 19.27 8.28
N PHE A 720 -21.26 20.21 8.92
CA PHE A 720 -20.65 21.49 9.27
C PHE A 720 -19.92 21.36 10.61
N VAL A 721 -18.90 22.18 10.79
CA VAL A 721 -18.14 22.27 12.04
C VAL A 721 -17.86 23.74 12.34
N MET A 722 -17.99 24.12 13.60
CA MET A 722 -17.73 25.46 14.10
C MET A 722 -16.82 25.39 15.32
N THR A 723 -15.86 26.29 15.41
CA THR A 723 -15.08 26.52 16.62
C THR A 723 -15.26 27.95 17.10
N VAL A 724 -15.44 28.09 18.38
CA VAL A 724 -15.60 29.41 19.08
C VAL A 724 -14.63 29.47 20.24
N SER A 725 -13.82 30.50 20.28
CA SER A 725 -12.89 30.77 21.39
C SER A 725 -13.15 32.19 21.93
N PRO A 726 -13.89 32.34 23.02
CA PRO A 726 -14.04 33.63 23.67
C PRO A 726 -12.68 34.22 24.00
N LYS A 727 -12.54 35.55 23.84
CA LYS A 727 -11.28 36.28 24.09
C LYS A 727 -10.08 35.81 23.26
N ASP A 728 -10.34 35.09 22.16
CA ASP A 728 -9.31 34.56 21.27
C ASP A 728 -8.21 33.73 21.98
N SER A 729 -8.61 32.94 22.96
CA SER A 729 -7.70 32.10 23.71
C SER A 729 -7.14 30.97 22.81
N SER A 730 -5.85 30.74 22.87
CA SER A 730 -5.22 29.61 22.19
C SER A 730 -5.58 28.28 22.84
N GLU A 731 -5.90 28.26 24.11
CA GLU A 731 -6.11 27.05 24.91
C GLU A 731 -7.59 26.69 25.08
N ASN A 732 -8.43 27.69 25.30
CA ASN A 732 -9.85 27.52 25.57
C ASN A 732 -10.70 27.73 24.34
N TYR A 733 -11.36 26.68 23.91
CA TYR A 733 -12.32 26.74 22.81
C TYR A 733 -13.41 25.68 22.92
N PHE A 734 -14.51 25.97 22.20
CA PHE A 734 -15.66 25.11 22.04
C PHE A 734 -15.75 24.67 20.57
N ARG A 735 -16.17 23.42 20.34
CA ARG A 735 -16.40 22.88 19.01
C ARG A 735 -17.81 22.33 18.90
N PHE A 736 -18.46 22.66 17.81
CA PHE A 736 -19.82 22.23 17.49
C PHE A 736 -19.84 21.61 16.11
N MET A 737 -20.50 20.47 15.96
CA MET A 737 -20.64 19.78 14.68
C MET A 737 -22.11 19.38 14.48
N TRP A 738 -22.60 19.53 13.26
CA TRP A 738 -23.98 19.16 12.95
C TRP A 738 -24.13 18.62 11.53
N ASN A 739 -25.14 17.75 11.36
CA ASN A 739 -25.56 17.18 10.09
C ASN A 739 -26.91 17.77 9.64
N VAL A 740 -27.36 17.38 8.46
CA VAL A 740 -28.58 17.89 7.79
C VAL A 740 -29.89 17.49 8.51
N ASP A 741 -29.86 16.43 9.31
CA ASP A 741 -31.03 15.95 10.05
C ASP A 741 -31.34 16.73 11.35
N SER A 742 -30.56 17.72 11.70
CA SER A 742 -30.63 18.50 12.96
C SER A 742 -30.47 17.67 14.26
N LYS A 743 -30.51 16.34 14.16
CA LYS A 743 -30.41 15.42 15.29
C LYS A 743 -29.00 14.87 15.48
N SER A 744 -28.30 14.59 14.37
CA SER A 744 -26.91 14.16 14.39
C SER A 744 -26.02 15.37 14.63
N ARG A 745 -25.67 15.57 15.89
CA ARG A 745 -24.83 16.69 16.35
C ARG A 745 -23.85 16.23 17.42
N TRP A 746 -22.73 16.90 17.50
CA TRP A 746 -21.68 16.65 18.48
C TRP A 746 -21.11 17.96 18.98
N ASP A 747 -20.76 18.04 20.25
CA ASP A 747 -20.03 19.15 20.81
C ASP A 747 -18.92 18.72 21.75
N GLY A 748 -18.04 19.62 22.10
CA GLY A 748 -16.94 19.41 23.02
C GLY A 748 -16.22 20.72 23.37
N ARG A 749 -15.52 20.70 24.48
CA ARG A 749 -14.71 21.85 24.93
C ARG A 749 -13.28 21.44 25.23
N GLN A 750 -12.34 22.38 25.09
CA GLN A 750 -10.94 22.22 25.46
C GLN A 750 -10.52 23.33 26.40
N GLY A 751 -9.49 23.09 27.23
CA GLY A 751 -8.91 24.07 28.14
C GLY A 751 -9.55 24.09 29.54
N HIS A 752 -10.46 23.17 29.85
CA HIS A 752 -11.06 23.03 31.17
C HIS A 752 -10.16 22.25 32.15
N ILE A 753 -9.22 21.45 31.66
CA ILE A 753 -8.21 20.78 32.46
C ILE A 753 -6.98 21.66 32.48
N THR A 754 -6.68 22.24 33.64
CA THR A 754 -5.60 23.20 33.84
C THR A 754 -4.31 22.58 34.41
N ASP A 755 -4.40 21.36 34.92
CA ASP A 755 -3.24 20.62 35.43
C ASP A 755 -2.45 19.99 34.26
N PRO A 756 -1.21 20.44 34.00
CA PRO A 756 -0.36 19.85 32.95
C PRO A 756 0.02 18.38 33.19
N LEU A 757 -0.14 17.88 34.40
CA LEU A 757 0.16 16.48 34.76
C LEU A 757 -1.05 15.57 34.55
N ASP A 758 -2.25 16.11 34.28
CA ASP A 758 -3.41 15.31 33.94
C ASP A 758 -3.21 14.66 32.56
N PRO A 759 -3.38 13.33 32.40
CA PRO A 759 -3.26 12.65 31.12
C PRO A 759 -4.17 13.18 30.01
N LYS A 760 -5.23 13.92 30.37
CA LYS A 760 -6.18 14.54 29.46
C LYS A 760 -5.88 16.02 29.21
N PHE A 761 -4.80 16.56 29.78
CA PHE A 761 -4.40 17.95 29.55
C PHE A 761 -4.27 18.24 28.04
N GLY A 762 -4.83 19.32 27.58
CA GLY A 762 -4.82 19.70 26.16
C GLY A 762 -5.74 18.86 25.26
N SER A 763 -6.44 17.85 25.79
CA SER A 763 -7.44 17.08 25.03
C SER A 763 -8.81 17.77 25.03
N ILE A 764 -9.61 17.44 24.01
CA ILE A 764 -11.01 17.90 23.97
C ILE A 764 -11.88 17.00 24.85
N ASP A 765 -12.65 17.62 25.76
CA ASP A 765 -13.68 16.93 26.54
C ASP A 765 -14.92 16.75 25.66
N SER A 766 -15.08 15.54 25.14
CA SER A 766 -16.22 15.14 24.31
C SER A 766 -17.44 14.69 25.13
N SER A 767 -17.31 14.67 26.46
CA SER A 767 -18.43 14.37 27.37
C SER A 767 -19.19 15.63 27.78
N TRP A 768 -18.69 16.80 27.39
CA TRP A 768 -19.38 18.07 27.64
C TRP A 768 -20.56 18.25 26.69
N ASP A 769 -21.71 18.50 27.24
CA ASP A 769 -22.96 18.73 26.54
C ASP A 769 -23.38 20.20 26.66
N GLY A 770 -23.23 20.96 25.58
CA GLY A 770 -23.67 22.37 25.53
C GLY A 770 -25.17 22.51 25.21
N ASP A 771 -25.81 23.51 25.76
CA ASP A 771 -27.17 23.87 25.38
C ASP A 771 -27.15 24.80 24.15
N TRP A 772 -27.38 24.21 22.97
CA TRP A 772 -27.43 24.93 21.70
C TRP A 772 -28.42 24.22 20.76
N THR A 773 -28.93 24.94 19.80
CA THR A 773 -29.89 24.39 18.84
C THR A 773 -29.43 24.54 17.41
N VAL A 774 -29.89 23.60 16.56
CA VAL A 774 -29.69 23.65 15.11
C VAL A 774 -30.99 23.30 14.40
N GLN A 775 -31.38 24.14 13.47
CA GLN A 775 -32.43 23.85 12.48
C GLN A 775 -31.74 23.61 11.16
N SER A 776 -32.14 22.55 10.44
CA SER A 776 -31.45 22.15 9.22
C SER A 776 -32.41 21.51 8.24
N GLU A 777 -32.22 21.77 6.95
CA GLU A 777 -32.97 21.14 5.85
C GLU A 777 -32.11 20.94 4.62
N PHE A 778 -32.45 19.94 3.81
CA PHE A 778 -31.92 19.77 2.46
C PHE A 778 -33.06 19.81 1.46
N LYS A 779 -33.03 20.80 0.57
CA LYS A 779 -34.08 20.99 -0.44
C LYS A 779 -33.47 21.56 -1.73
N ASN A 780 -33.88 21.02 -2.87
CA ASN A 780 -33.45 21.49 -4.20
C ASN A 780 -31.93 21.59 -4.37
N GLY A 781 -31.19 20.64 -3.86
CA GLY A 781 -29.72 20.61 -3.95
C GLY A 781 -29.01 21.58 -3.01
N LEU A 782 -29.73 22.20 -2.10
CA LEU A 782 -29.18 23.13 -1.13
C LEU A 782 -29.44 22.64 0.31
N TRP A 783 -28.37 22.48 1.08
CA TRP A 783 -28.43 22.26 2.50
C TRP A 783 -28.37 23.60 3.21
N ARG A 784 -29.37 23.91 4.03
CA ARG A 784 -29.44 25.08 4.89
C ARG A 784 -29.43 24.68 6.35
N SER A 785 -28.72 25.44 7.17
CA SER A 785 -28.71 25.27 8.62
C SER A 785 -28.69 26.62 9.33
N MET A 786 -29.36 26.67 10.48
CA MET A 786 -29.27 27.82 11.41
C MET A 786 -28.92 27.29 12.79
N VAL A 787 -27.82 27.75 13.35
CA VAL A 787 -27.38 27.45 14.73
C VAL A 787 -27.74 28.63 15.60
N ALA A 788 -28.31 28.35 16.75
CA ALA A 788 -28.43 29.33 17.83
C ALA A 788 -27.61 28.82 19.02
N LEU A 789 -26.58 29.57 19.40
CA LEU A 789 -25.68 29.28 20.51
C LEU A 789 -25.89 30.33 21.60
N PRO A 790 -26.58 30.00 22.72
CA PRO A 790 -26.69 30.92 23.85
C PRO A 790 -25.29 31.21 24.42
N TYR A 791 -25.05 32.49 24.76
CA TYR A 791 -23.75 32.91 25.30
C TYR A 791 -23.40 32.16 26.60
N VAL A 792 -24.41 31.92 27.42
CA VAL A 792 -24.23 31.18 28.69
C VAL A 792 -23.72 29.76 28.52
N THR A 793 -23.99 29.14 27.35
CA THR A 793 -23.50 27.81 27.03
C THR A 793 -21.98 27.73 27.01
N ILE A 794 -21.33 28.80 26.57
CA ILE A 794 -19.86 28.91 26.50
C ILE A 794 -19.29 29.76 27.65
N GLY A 795 -20.09 30.01 28.69
CA GLY A 795 -19.66 30.75 29.88
C GLY A 795 -19.50 32.24 29.68
N GLU A 796 -20.15 32.80 28.66
CA GLU A 796 -20.04 34.23 28.32
C GLU A 796 -21.41 34.96 28.45
N GLN A 797 -21.35 36.27 28.37
CA GLN A 797 -22.49 37.15 28.15
C GLN A 797 -22.43 37.71 26.72
N ALA A 798 -23.47 38.43 26.31
CA ALA A 798 -23.47 39.11 25.03
C ALA A 798 -22.20 40.00 24.93
N PRO A 799 -21.36 39.79 23.89
CA PRO A 799 -20.08 40.48 23.81
C PRO A 799 -20.31 42.02 23.67
N GLY A 800 -19.57 42.78 24.45
CA GLY A 800 -19.58 44.23 24.34
C GLY A 800 -18.95 44.78 23.07
N LYS A 801 -19.08 46.07 22.84
CA LYS A 801 -18.46 46.77 21.70
C LYS A 801 -16.92 46.58 21.73
N GLY A 802 -16.35 46.21 20.58
CA GLY A 802 -14.90 46.04 20.41
C GLY A 802 -14.34 44.70 20.90
N VAL A 803 -15.17 43.87 21.51
CA VAL A 803 -14.75 42.49 21.88
C VAL A 803 -14.44 41.67 20.63
N ALA A 804 -13.39 40.87 20.66
CA ALA A 804 -13.03 39.96 19.60
C ALA A 804 -12.98 38.50 20.11
N TRP A 805 -13.51 37.59 19.33
CA TRP A 805 -13.43 36.14 19.57
C TRP A 805 -12.67 35.46 18.46
N GLY A 806 -11.93 34.39 18.78
CA GLY A 806 -11.43 33.45 17.82
C GLY A 806 -12.57 32.59 17.26
N PHE A 807 -12.68 32.48 15.95
CA PHE A 807 -13.79 31.81 15.30
C PHE A 807 -13.36 31.13 14.03
N ASN A 808 -13.91 29.95 13.76
CA ASN A 808 -13.88 29.36 12.44
C ASN A 808 -15.13 28.53 12.19
N VAL A 809 -15.51 28.42 10.94
CA VAL A 809 -16.54 27.49 10.49
C VAL A 809 -16.06 26.76 9.27
N GLY A 810 -16.44 25.50 9.16
CA GLY A 810 -16.03 24.63 8.05
C GLY A 810 -17.11 23.66 7.63
N ARG A 811 -16.94 23.14 6.42
CA ARG A 811 -17.76 22.10 5.83
C ARG A 811 -16.88 20.89 5.52
N ILE A 812 -17.22 19.75 6.11
CA ILE A 812 -16.58 18.46 5.84
C ILE A 812 -17.45 17.75 4.82
N ALA A 813 -16.95 17.53 3.61
CA ALA A 813 -17.68 16.93 2.49
C ALA A 813 -16.94 15.73 1.90
N ASP A 814 -17.71 14.78 1.37
CA ASP A 814 -17.16 13.68 0.57
C ASP A 814 -16.71 14.18 -0.80
N CYS A 815 -15.63 13.64 -1.35
CA CYS A 815 -15.25 13.81 -2.75
C CYS A 815 -16.02 12.85 -3.67
N ALA A 816 -16.12 13.22 -4.96
CA ALA A 816 -16.80 12.42 -6.01
C ALA A 816 -16.23 11.02 -6.23
N ALA A 817 -15.07 10.77 -5.74
CA ALA A 817 -14.35 9.54 -6.00
C ALA A 817 -14.80 8.40 -5.10
N LYS A 818 -14.96 7.22 -5.68
CA LYS A 818 -15.39 5.97 -5.00
C LYS A 818 -14.60 5.57 -3.74
N ASN A 819 -13.49 6.21 -3.44
CA ASN A 819 -12.68 5.99 -2.26
C ASN A 819 -12.54 7.29 -1.45
N SER A 820 -13.68 7.84 -1.15
CA SER A 820 -13.98 8.99 -0.31
C SER A 820 -12.83 9.57 0.51
N TYR A 821 -12.30 10.68 0.00
CA TYR A 821 -11.58 11.64 0.82
C TYR A 821 -12.51 12.73 1.23
N ARG A 822 -12.34 13.19 2.47
CA ARG A 822 -13.09 14.33 2.94
C ARG A 822 -12.35 15.61 2.60
N ILE A 823 -13.07 16.51 1.97
CA ILE A 823 -12.64 17.87 1.74
C ILE A 823 -13.06 18.69 2.95
N PHE A 824 -12.15 19.52 3.40
CA PHE A 824 -12.42 20.52 4.45
C PHE A 824 -12.45 21.88 3.79
N LEU A 825 -13.62 22.51 3.75
CA LEU A 825 -13.77 23.90 3.39
C LEU A 825 -13.81 24.71 4.69
N LEU A 826 -12.93 25.68 4.86
CA LEU A 826 -12.84 26.51 6.06
C LEU A 826 -12.97 27.98 5.70
N TRP A 827 -13.54 28.79 6.60
CA TRP A 827 -13.54 30.24 6.46
C TRP A 827 -12.13 30.77 6.59
N ASN A 828 -11.46 30.49 7.71
CA ASN A 828 -10.05 30.76 7.87
C ASN A 828 -9.25 29.48 7.68
N PRO A 829 -8.54 29.33 6.56
CA PRO A 829 -7.83 28.08 6.24
C PRO A 829 -6.70 27.82 7.24
N ASN A 830 -6.55 26.57 7.64
CA ASN A 830 -5.34 26.12 8.31
C ASN A 830 -4.39 25.47 7.30
N PHE A 831 -3.24 26.05 7.12
CA PHE A 831 -2.23 25.58 6.17
C PHE A 831 -1.30 24.51 6.77
N GLU A 832 -1.27 24.33 8.08
CA GLU A 832 -0.39 23.36 8.76
C GLU A 832 -1.05 22.01 9.02
N SER A 833 -2.35 21.98 9.22
CA SER A 833 -3.09 20.75 9.44
C SER A 833 -4.42 20.74 8.69
N PRO A 834 -4.67 19.78 7.84
CA PRO A 834 -5.92 19.68 7.08
C PRO A 834 -7.13 19.22 7.90
N ARG A 835 -6.90 18.70 9.09
CA ARG A 835 -7.94 18.44 10.10
C ARG A 835 -8.05 19.60 11.09
N GLY A 836 -7.43 20.70 10.77
CA GLY A 836 -6.99 21.74 11.66
C GLY A 836 -8.00 22.80 12.04
N ILE A 837 -9.29 22.55 11.90
CA ILE A 837 -10.30 23.45 12.52
C ILE A 837 -10.14 23.51 14.06
N THR A 838 -9.41 22.58 14.62
CA THR A 838 -9.13 22.50 16.05
C THR A 838 -7.86 23.22 16.47
N ASP A 839 -6.99 23.52 15.51
CA ASP A 839 -5.76 24.25 15.76
C ASP A 839 -6.07 25.72 16.02
N PRO A 840 -5.51 26.36 17.07
CA PRO A 840 -5.68 27.79 17.32
C PRO A 840 -5.33 28.69 16.13
N SER A 841 -4.32 28.31 15.34
CA SER A 841 -3.91 29.03 14.14
C SER A 841 -4.95 29.01 13.01
N SER A 842 -5.91 28.08 13.05
CA SER A 842 -7.01 28.00 12.08
C SER A 842 -8.15 28.98 12.37
N ARG A 843 -8.12 29.72 13.44
CA ARG A 843 -9.21 30.64 13.79
C ARG A 843 -8.97 32.03 13.21
N GLY A 844 -9.96 32.52 12.50
CA GLY A 844 -10.09 33.91 12.19
C GLY A 844 -10.57 34.70 13.40
N LEU A 845 -10.78 36.00 13.25
CA LEU A 845 -11.30 36.89 14.28
C LEU A 845 -12.70 37.37 13.93
N ILE A 846 -13.64 37.23 14.84
CA ILE A 846 -14.93 37.92 14.76
C ILE A 846 -14.96 39.03 15.78
N ARG A 847 -15.42 40.21 15.34
CA ARG A 847 -15.50 41.44 16.14
C ARG A 847 -16.94 41.88 16.33
N PHE A 848 -17.26 42.32 17.51
CA PHE A 848 -18.59 42.79 17.85
C PHE A 848 -18.59 44.33 17.89
N PRO A 849 -19.29 45.01 16.95
CA PRO A 849 -19.30 46.48 16.82
C PRO A 849 -20.05 47.19 17.94
#